data_e7703534dd1b550e65937a2907f85ee9
#
_entry.id   e7703534dd1b550e65937a2907f85ee9
#
_cell.length_a   1.000
_cell.length_b   1.000
_cell.length_c   1.000
_cell.angle_alpha   90.00
_cell.angle_beta   90.00
_cell.angle_gamma   90.00
#
_symmetry.space_group_name_H-M   'P 1'
#
loop_
_entity.id
_entity.type
_entity.pdbx_description
1 polymer ?
#
loop_
_entity_poly.entity_id
_entity_poly.type
_entity_poly.pdbx_seq_one_letter_code
_entity_poly.pdbx_strand_id
1 'polypeptide(L)'
;MNESKLLSPNGIVKASALCLLMSAFSVNAAFAVPVLDREVMVIQQGRTLTGTVVDNFGDPVIGANVIVKGTTIGNITDVNGTFTVENVPDDAVLQISYIGFKTLEVPVKGQTTFNITLQEDTENLQEVVVVGYGSSVKKDLTTAVTSVSSKDFLAGAVNDPMQMVDGKVAGVVVNSVAAADPNKSGSIQVRGASSLKAGNSPLIVIDGMPGGDLRNLAQSDIESITVLKDGSAAAIYGSRGANGVILVTTKQGKAGKTTITYDGYVEHDFVASKPDVLDADAYLDKVTGAVDYGHRTNWYDELINKNNFGHNHNISLSGGSETTIFRMSANFKGKEGLDIASDRKEYGLRGNFKHTTLEGLLEVGGNFSYRIADEDYTDYASFKQAVQLNPTFSVDEMDAFKGNSYSFNPVKNLTEQENGAKQEYSTIDLNLKLNILKNLNTELKLGRQGHNKKQSQYKFKTHKDCINGNYNGYALLKQEAWTDWTLEWLGNYSFKINDEHDFKIMGGYSYQQFDYEWFSASNRDFPSDAFLYNYLQGGEYEKVNGRLGMESHKEEEKTIAFLGRINYNWNDVFLFTGSLRHEGNSKFGEDHKWGLFPAASAAWRVSKLPVFENSSAVDDLKLRFSYGVTGRSGFDRYTAQAKYSGFGQYYSDTYGKFIMGYGPGNNPNYDLAWEKQISYNLGIDYTLFNSRLSGSFDAFIREGRDVIGEYPVPLPPYLHDKIYANVGTTTSKGFEFQVNWDAVQTKDFSYSTNLNLAYTKSKLKSFSNEKYQLGYIEGDGFPSPGNPGSAQRLEDGIEIGSFYGFRYAGVDDAGNILIWEKGEEGGVTKLGADGNEQDKVYLDGTGVPKWELSWGNTFRYKDFDLSLFFRGRFRYKVMNQYEMYYGLQVVSGDNKLSSAYEENAHIKGPKVICDYFLQNGNYLRLDNITLGWTPKLNTKWISNLRVYGTLKNVFTLTKYSGVDPTTVTTTGLWPGIGGMEVYPTARNLTFGVQITY
;
A
#
# COMPACT_ATOMS: atom_id res chain seq x y z
N MET A 1 -19.52 4.54 37.91
CA MET A 1 -18.69 4.61 39.11
C MET A 1 -17.55 3.64 38.99
N ASN A 2 -16.39 4.13 38.65
CA ASN A 2 -15.12 3.55 39.12
C ASN A 2 -13.96 4.43 38.67
N GLU A 3 -13.50 5.25 39.58
CA GLU A 3 -12.33 6.15 39.48
C GLU A 3 -11.00 5.46 39.83
N SER A 4 -10.78 4.19 39.49
CA SER A 4 -9.61 3.46 39.97
C SER A 4 -8.66 2.95 38.87
N LYS A 5 -8.71 3.49 37.63
CA LYS A 5 -7.79 3.11 36.54
C LYS A 5 -6.64 4.09 36.27
N LEU A 6 -6.48 5.14 37.06
CA LEU A 6 -5.42 6.14 36.88
C LEU A 6 -4.11 5.84 37.63
N LEU A 7 -4.03 4.76 38.41
CA LEU A 7 -2.88 4.40 39.23
C LEU A 7 -2.33 3.00 38.98
N SER A 8 -2.12 2.61 37.71
CA SER A 8 -1.27 1.45 37.45
C SER A 8 0.20 1.88 37.27
N PRO A 9 1.20 1.10 37.73
CA PRO A 9 2.62 1.45 37.58
C PRO A 9 3.03 1.78 36.13
N ASN A 10 2.41 1.15 35.13
CA ASN A 10 2.63 1.43 33.70
C ASN A 10 1.99 2.75 33.23
N GLY A 11 0.93 3.24 33.89
CA GLY A 11 0.33 4.53 33.59
C GLY A 11 1.19 5.69 34.10
N ILE A 12 1.79 5.52 35.30
CA ILE A 12 2.66 6.52 35.91
C ILE A 12 3.96 6.68 35.13
N VAL A 13 4.53 5.60 34.61
CA VAL A 13 5.76 5.66 33.79
C VAL A 13 5.46 6.33 32.43
N LYS A 14 4.29 6.10 31.83
CA LYS A 14 3.88 6.76 30.58
C LYS A 14 3.58 8.25 30.76
N ALA A 15 2.96 8.62 31.87
CA ALA A 15 2.68 10.03 32.21
C ALA A 15 3.95 10.79 32.63
N SER A 16 4.86 10.16 33.37
CA SER A 16 6.13 10.78 33.77
C SER A 16 7.09 10.96 32.59
N ALA A 17 7.12 10.06 31.59
CA ALA A 17 7.90 10.25 30.37
C ALA A 17 7.36 11.41 29.51
N LEU A 18 6.04 11.60 29.47
CA LEU A 18 5.42 12.71 28.76
C LEU A 18 5.63 14.05 29.49
N CYS A 19 5.57 14.06 30.82
CA CYS A 19 5.87 15.24 31.65
C CYS A 19 7.37 15.59 31.66
N LEU A 20 8.28 14.61 31.61
CA LEU A 20 9.72 14.83 31.47
C LEU A 20 10.09 15.39 30.09
N LEU A 21 9.42 14.97 29.03
CA LEU A 21 9.55 15.55 27.68
C LEU A 21 9.03 17.00 27.64
N MET A 22 7.89 17.29 28.26
CA MET A 22 7.35 18.66 28.32
C MET A 22 8.14 19.57 29.26
N SER A 23 8.72 19.06 30.36
CA SER A 23 9.56 19.86 31.26
C SER A 23 10.95 20.17 30.67
N ALA A 24 11.49 19.31 29.80
CA ALA A 24 12.72 19.62 29.07
C ALA A 24 12.57 20.78 28.07
N PHE A 25 11.33 21.03 27.59
CA PHE A 25 11.05 22.18 26.72
C PHE A 25 10.80 23.50 27.48
N SER A 26 10.44 23.45 28.75
CA SER A 26 10.14 24.65 29.54
C SER A 26 11.32 25.27 30.25
N VAL A 27 12.48 24.60 30.36
CA VAL A 27 13.67 25.10 31.10
C VAL A 27 14.54 26.02 30.26
N ASN A 28 14.44 26.04 28.92
CA ASN A 28 15.28 26.93 28.09
C ASN A 28 14.70 28.30 27.77
N ALA A 29 13.50 28.64 28.27
CA ALA A 29 12.90 29.97 28.07
C ALA A 29 13.26 31.00 29.17
N ALA A 30 14.02 30.61 30.22
CA ALA A 30 14.20 31.47 31.41
C ALA A 30 15.62 32.00 31.63
N PHE A 31 16.62 31.72 30.78
CA PHE A 31 17.97 32.23 30.92
C PHE A 31 18.52 32.81 29.62
N ALA A 32 17.99 33.96 29.20
CA ALA A 32 18.69 34.88 28.32
C ALA A 32 18.35 36.30 28.74
N VAL A 33 19.04 36.78 29.76
CA VAL A 33 19.19 38.21 30.04
C VAL A 33 20.49 38.62 29.37
N PRO A 34 20.45 39.41 28.27
CA PRO A 34 21.69 39.96 27.72
C PRO A 34 22.16 41.12 28.61
N VAL A 35 23.40 41.03 29.03
CA VAL A 35 24.15 42.20 29.58
C VAL A 35 24.29 43.19 28.41
N LEU A 36 23.67 44.31 28.54
CA LEU A 36 23.81 45.45 27.64
C LEU A 36 25.19 46.06 27.79
N ASP A 37 26.10 45.78 26.85
CA ASP A 37 27.19 46.73 26.57
C ASP A 37 26.65 47.83 25.65
N ARG A 38 26.69 49.06 26.15
CA ARG A 38 26.29 50.26 25.43
C ARG A 38 27.42 50.66 24.45
N GLU A 39 27.32 50.16 23.23
CA GLU A 39 27.93 50.90 22.10
C GLU A 39 26.90 51.87 21.54
N VAL A 40 27.34 53.10 21.47
CA VAL A 40 26.57 54.23 20.91
C VAL A 40 26.46 53.98 19.40
N MET A 41 25.34 53.41 18.94
CA MET A 41 24.99 53.36 17.51
C MET A 41 24.54 54.76 17.08
N VAL A 42 25.23 55.30 16.11
CA VAL A 42 24.80 56.46 15.34
C VAL A 42 23.52 56.00 14.61
N ILE A 43 22.37 56.58 14.98
CA ILE A 43 21.08 56.33 14.32
C ILE A 43 21.15 56.98 12.93
N GLN A 44 21.51 56.19 11.91
CA GLN A 44 21.22 56.54 10.53
C GLN A 44 19.69 56.38 10.37
N GLN A 45 18.97 57.45 10.06
CA GLN A 45 17.51 57.38 9.82
C GLN A 45 17.24 56.49 8.62
N GLY A 46 16.84 55.25 8.88
CA GLY A 46 16.37 54.29 7.85
C GLY A 46 15.04 54.77 7.26
N ARG A 47 14.85 54.59 5.97
CA ARG A 47 13.61 54.90 5.26
C ARG A 47 12.62 53.75 5.33
N THR A 48 11.33 54.09 5.23
CA THR A 48 10.27 53.12 5.02
C THR A 48 10.05 52.94 3.51
N LEU A 49 10.18 51.69 3.02
CA LEU A 49 9.91 51.35 1.64
C LEU A 49 8.57 50.62 1.54
N THR A 50 7.81 50.96 0.50
CA THR A 50 6.56 50.28 0.17
C THR A 50 6.59 49.78 -1.27
N GLY A 51 5.82 48.76 -1.59
CA GLY A 51 5.75 48.27 -2.96
C GLY A 51 4.74 47.14 -3.16
N THR A 52 4.59 46.75 -4.40
CA THR A 52 3.78 45.59 -4.80
C THR A 52 4.63 44.57 -5.54
N VAL A 53 4.39 43.31 -5.29
CA VAL A 53 5.00 42.18 -5.99
C VAL A 53 3.91 41.42 -6.74
N VAL A 54 4.06 41.34 -8.05
CA VAL A 54 3.13 40.64 -8.96
C VAL A 54 3.87 39.57 -9.76
N ASP A 55 3.14 38.61 -10.31
CA ASP A 55 3.66 37.63 -11.25
C ASP A 55 3.67 38.15 -12.71
N ASN A 56 4.05 37.31 -13.67
CA ASN A 56 4.06 37.58 -15.09
C ASN A 56 2.68 37.89 -15.69
N PHE A 57 1.60 37.56 -14.98
CA PHE A 57 0.21 37.76 -15.41
C PHE A 57 -0.37 39.03 -14.75
N GLY A 58 0.39 39.64 -13.82
CA GLY A 58 -0.02 40.81 -13.05
C GLY A 58 -0.84 40.47 -11.82
N ASP A 59 -0.89 39.19 -11.42
CA ASP A 59 -1.55 38.75 -10.19
C ASP A 59 -0.64 38.95 -8.96
N PRO A 60 -1.17 39.35 -7.79
CA PRO A 60 -0.37 39.63 -6.61
C PRO A 60 0.29 38.37 -6.08
N VAL A 61 1.60 38.38 -5.85
CA VAL A 61 2.36 37.32 -5.22
C VAL A 61 2.24 37.49 -3.71
N ILE A 62 1.37 36.70 -3.09
CA ILE A 62 1.08 36.73 -1.65
C ILE A 62 2.13 35.94 -0.89
N GLY A 63 2.70 36.52 0.19
CA GLY A 63 3.69 35.83 1.03
C GLY A 63 5.10 35.83 0.44
N ALA A 64 5.39 36.61 -0.59
CA ALA A 64 6.74 36.80 -1.08
C ALA A 64 7.60 37.44 0.01
N ASN A 65 8.79 36.92 0.23
CA ASN A 65 9.74 37.44 1.21
C ASN A 65 10.52 38.61 0.60
N VAL A 66 10.46 39.75 1.22
CA VAL A 66 11.16 41.00 0.81
C VAL A 66 12.11 41.38 1.94
N ILE A 67 13.40 41.12 1.75
CA ILE A 67 14.44 41.37 2.77
C ILE A 67 15.51 42.32 2.22
N VAL A 68 16.12 43.07 3.10
CA VAL A 68 17.34 43.81 2.81
C VAL A 68 18.52 42.85 2.81
N LYS A 69 19.14 42.66 1.66
CA LYS A 69 20.22 41.69 1.45
C LYS A 69 21.32 41.80 2.51
N GLY A 70 21.60 40.64 3.17
CA GLY A 70 22.63 40.58 4.22
C GLY A 70 22.18 41.05 5.60
N THR A 71 20.88 41.33 5.80
CA THR A 71 20.30 41.76 7.08
C THR A 71 19.07 40.93 7.46
N THR A 72 18.54 41.15 8.65
CA THR A 72 17.24 40.62 9.10
C THR A 72 16.07 41.60 8.88
N ILE A 73 16.32 42.73 8.24
CA ILE A 73 15.32 43.75 7.97
C ILE A 73 14.50 43.31 6.74
N GLY A 74 13.21 43.05 6.93
CA GLY A 74 12.34 42.66 5.83
C GLY A 74 10.90 42.42 6.27
N ASN A 75 10.05 42.11 5.31
CA ASN A 75 8.64 41.75 5.52
C ASN A 75 8.18 40.82 4.40
N ILE A 76 6.99 40.26 4.58
CA ILE A 76 6.33 39.44 3.55
C ILE A 76 5.21 40.24 2.89
N THR A 77 4.91 39.93 1.62
CA THR A 77 3.79 40.57 0.91
C THR A 77 2.44 40.10 1.45
N ASP A 78 1.50 41.04 1.54
CA ASP A 78 0.12 40.81 1.95
C ASP A 78 -0.73 40.18 0.82
N VAL A 79 -2.05 40.06 1.05
CA VAL A 79 -3.03 39.48 0.10
C VAL A 79 -3.16 40.26 -1.22
N ASN A 80 -2.70 41.49 -1.27
CA ASN A 80 -2.66 42.36 -2.47
C ASN A 80 -1.27 42.38 -3.10
N GLY A 81 -0.34 41.51 -2.62
CA GLY A 81 1.06 41.52 -3.02
C GLY A 81 1.83 42.76 -2.49
N THR A 82 1.27 43.55 -1.56
CA THR A 82 1.92 44.74 -1.06
C THR A 82 2.85 44.43 0.11
N PHE A 83 3.96 45.17 0.21
CA PHE A 83 4.89 45.08 1.31
C PHE A 83 5.26 46.44 1.86
N THR A 84 5.66 46.47 3.13
CA THR A 84 6.25 47.65 3.80
C THR A 84 7.47 47.19 4.57
N VAL A 85 8.64 47.71 4.29
CA VAL A 85 9.88 47.43 5.00
C VAL A 85 10.39 48.71 5.62
N GLU A 86 10.57 48.74 6.94
CA GLU A 86 11.00 49.91 7.69
C GLU A 86 12.51 49.82 7.97
N ASN A 87 13.12 50.98 8.24
CA ASN A 87 14.52 51.12 8.61
C ASN A 87 15.53 50.67 7.54
N VAL A 88 15.24 50.90 6.27
CA VAL A 88 16.10 50.46 5.16
C VAL A 88 17.16 51.53 4.86
N PRO A 89 18.48 51.13 4.78
CA PRO A 89 19.56 52.04 4.35
C PRO A 89 19.40 52.50 2.89
N ASP A 90 19.92 53.72 2.57
CA ASP A 90 19.78 54.30 1.23
C ASP A 90 20.51 53.54 0.12
N ASP A 91 21.57 52.82 0.46
CA ASP A 91 22.40 51.99 -0.44
C ASP A 91 22.02 50.50 -0.44
N ALA A 92 20.90 50.14 0.22
CA ALA A 92 20.45 48.79 0.35
C ALA A 92 20.04 48.15 -0.99
N VAL A 93 20.09 46.82 -1.04
CA VAL A 93 19.52 46.00 -2.11
C VAL A 93 18.39 45.19 -1.48
N LEU A 94 17.17 45.33 -2.02
CA LEU A 94 16.07 44.45 -1.68
C LEU A 94 16.26 43.09 -2.38
N GLN A 95 16.16 41.99 -1.65
CA GLN A 95 16.10 40.66 -2.20
C GLN A 95 14.67 40.14 -2.05
N ILE A 96 14.02 39.92 -3.18
CA ILE A 96 12.65 39.41 -3.22
C ILE A 96 12.66 37.96 -3.67
N SER A 97 12.09 37.07 -2.85
CA SER A 97 12.05 35.63 -3.11
C SER A 97 10.68 35.04 -2.80
N TYR A 98 10.23 34.14 -3.66
CA TYR A 98 9.02 33.37 -3.45
C TYR A 98 9.18 31.97 -4.08
N ILE A 99 8.54 30.97 -3.51
CA ILE A 99 8.63 29.59 -4.02
C ILE A 99 8.03 29.53 -5.42
N GLY A 100 8.79 29.04 -6.40
CA GLY A 100 8.39 28.95 -7.80
C GLY A 100 8.74 30.19 -8.64
N PHE A 101 9.43 31.20 -8.08
CA PHE A 101 9.86 32.38 -8.78
C PHE A 101 11.37 32.62 -8.66
N LYS A 102 11.97 33.22 -9.69
CA LYS A 102 13.38 33.63 -9.66
C LYS A 102 13.57 34.70 -8.61
N THR A 103 14.53 34.51 -7.70
CA THR A 103 14.90 35.52 -6.73
C THR A 103 15.38 36.77 -7.45
N LEU A 104 14.77 37.92 -7.16
CA LEU A 104 15.08 39.19 -7.77
C LEU A 104 15.79 40.11 -6.77
N GLU A 105 16.88 40.70 -7.17
CA GLU A 105 17.60 41.74 -6.41
C GLU A 105 17.33 43.13 -7.01
N VAL A 106 16.82 44.03 -6.19
CA VAL A 106 16.44 45.40 -6.62
C VAL A 106 17.20 46.42 -5.75
N PRO A 107 18.12 47.20 -6.32
CA PRO A 107 18.81 48.27 -5.58
C PRO A 107 17.83 49.40 -5.23
N VAL A 108 17.86 49.83 -3.98
CA VAL A 108 16.96 50.89 -3.46
C VAL A 108 17.20 52.26 -4.11
N LYS A 109 18.45 52.66 -4.28
CA LYS A 109 18.88 53.88 -4.96
C LYS A 109 18.04 55.14 -4.62
N GLY A 110 17.59 55.25 -3.38
CA GLY A 110 16.79 56.38 -2.91
C GLY A 110 15.28 56.32 -3.26
N GLN A 111 14.79 55.28 -3.93
CA GLN A 111 13.36 55.09 -4.19
C GLN A 111 12.64 54.58 -2.93
N THR A 112 11.40 55.00 -2.73
CA THR A 112 10.56 54.62 -1.58
C THR A 112 9.39 53.74 -1.98
N THR A 113 9.08 53.65 -3.29
CA THR A 113 7.97 52.79 -3.79
C THR A 113 8.45 51.94 -4.93
N PHE A 114 8.08 50.64 -4.91
CA PHE A 114 8.52 49.62 -5.86
C PHE A 114 7.33 48.87 -6.45
N ASN A 115 7.34 48.65 -7.77
CA ASN A 115 6.48 47.73 -8.47
C ASN A 115 7.37 46.63 -9.04
N ILE A 116 7.24 45.42 -8.49
CA ILE A 116 8.13 44.31 -8.73
C ILE A 116 7.35 43.20 -9.43
N THR A 117 7.83 42.79 -10.60
CA THR A 117 7.30 41.58 -11.27
C THR A 117 8.29 40.47 -11.10
N LEU A 118 7.88 39.40 -10.40
CA LEU A 118 8.64 38.19 -10.30
C LEU A 118 8.40 37.32 -11.54
N GLN A 119 9.48 36.78 -12.09
CA GLN A 119 9.42 35.80 -13.16
C GLN A 119 9.33 34.40 -12.58
N GLU A 120 8.42 33.59 -13.08
CA GLU A 120 8.37 32.19 -12.71
C GLU A 120 9.73 31.55 -12.98
N ASP A 121 10.23 30.79 -12.01
CA ASP A 121 11.48 30.07 -12.13
C ASP A 121 11.20 28.71 -12.80
N THR A 122 11.08 28.73 -14.12
CA THR A 122 10.90 27.52 -14.93
C THR A 122 12.16 26.64 -14.96
N GLU A 123 13.32 27.17 -14.53
CA GLU A 123 14.55 26.39 -14.44
C GLU A 123 14.75 25.71 -13.09
N ASN A 124 14.02 26.09 -12.03
CA ASN A 124 14.30 25.65 -10.65
C ASN A 124 13.15 25.05 -9.87
N LEU A 125 12.20 24.39 -10.47
CA LEU A 125 11.49 23.31 -9.79
C LEU A 125 12.45 22.11 -9.72
N GLN A 126 13.50 22.25 -8.89
CA GLN A 126 14.32 21.10 -8.51
C GLN A 126 13.47 20.22 -7.61
N GLU A 127 12.63 19.38 -8.22
CA GLU A 127 11.89 18.36 -7.50
C GLU A 127 12.90 17.51 -6.71
N VAL A 128 12.92 17.73 -5.39
CA VAL A 128 13.77 16.94 -4.49
C VAL A 128 13.03 15.67 -4.19
N VAL A 129 13.63 14.56 -4.59
CA VAL A 129 13.08 13.22 -4.39
C VAL A 129 13.85 12.55 -3.27
N VAL A 130 13.15 11.96 -2.32
CA VAL A 130 13.76 11.11 -1.31
C VAL A 130 14.20 9.82 -2.00
N VAL A 131 15.49 9.52 -1.89
CA VAL A 131 16.10 8.28 -2.38
C VAL A 131 16.77 7.61 -1.20
N GLY A 132 16.85 6.29 -1.20
CA GLY A 132 17.39 5.52 -0.09
C GLY A 132 18.57 6.20 0.64
N TYR A 133 18.39 6.51 1.91
CA TYR A 133 19.35 7.23 2.77
C TYR A 133 19.77 8.62 2.23
N GLY A 134 18.79 9.49 2.09
CA GLY A 134 18.99 10.90 1.68
C GLY A 134 17.99 11.39 0.65
N SER A 135 18.19 12.60 0.20
CA SER A 135 17.42 13.23 -0.87
C SER A 135 18.34 13.63 -2.03
N SER A 136 17.83 13.59 -3.23
CA SER A 136 18.52 14.02 -4.44
C SER A 136 17.57 14.83 -5.31
N VAL A 137 18.12 15.72 -6.09
CA VAL A 137 17.35 16.41 -7.11
C VAL A 137 17.00 15.40 -8.22
N LYS A 138 15.77 15.40 -8.69
CA LYS A 138 15.26 14.46 -9.72
C LYS A 138 16.14 14.44 -10.97
N LYS A 139 16.67 15.60 -11.38
CA LYS A 139 17.56 15.71 -12.52
C LYS A 139 18.87 14.91 -12.38
N ASP A 140 19.34 14.72 -11.13
CA ASP A 140 20.61 14.04 -10.82
C ASP A 140 20.43 12.51 -10.64
N LEU A 141 19.20 12.01 -10.69
CA LEU A 141 18.93 10.59 -10.56
C LEU A 141 19.37 9.81 -11.80
N THR A 142 20.06 8.71 -11.56
CA THR A 142 20.54 7.76 -12.57
C THR A 142 19.64 6.54 -12.70
N THR A 143 18.58 6.45 -11.88
CA THR A 143 17.72 5.27 -11.70
C THR A 143 16.25 5.59 -11.97
N ALA A 144 15.42 4.55 -12.20
CA ALA A 144 13.98 4.69 -12.40
C ALA A 144 13.27 4.96 -11.07
N VAL A 145 12.94 6.21 -10.80
CA VAL A 145 12.23 6.67 -9.60
C VAL A 145 11.02 7.49 -10.03
N THR A 146 9.87 7.19 -9.45
CA THR A 146 8.64 7.98 -9.66
C THR A 146 8.15 8.47 -8.31
N SER A 147 7.95 9.77 -8.19
CA SER A 147 7.38 10.42 -7.00
C SER A 147 6.00 10.99 -7.34
N VAL A 148 5.06 10.81 -6.43
CA VAL A 148 3.71 11.41 -6.49
C VAL A 148 3.57 12.29 -5.27
N SER A 149 3.34 13.57 -5.48
CA SER A 149 3.16 14.55 -4.40
C SER A 149 1.72 14.56 -3.91
N SER A 150 1.50 15.13 -2.71
CA SER A 150 0.15 15.25 -2.14
C SER A 150 -0.82 16.04 -3.01
N LYS A 151 -0.33 16.89 -3.90
CA LYS A 151 -1.15 17.65 -4.87
C LYS A 151 -1.71 16.78 -5.99
N ASP A 152 -1.03 15.65 -6.29
CA ASP A 152 -1.36 14.75 -7.40
C ASP A 152 -2.11 13.50 -6.92
N PHE A 153 -2.34 13.36 -5.61
CA PHE A 153 -3.09 12.24 -5.06
C PHE A 153 -4.53 12.22 -5.57
N LEU A 154 -5.09 11.02 -5.72
CA LEU A 154 -6.51 10.86 -5.98
C LEU A 154 -7.30 11.41 -4.80
N ALA A 155 -8.15 12.40 -5.06
CA ALA A 155 -8.99 13.00 -4.05
C ALA A 155 -10.11 12.06 -3.60
N GLY A 156 -10.68 12.33 -2.42
CA GLY A 156 -11.79 11.59 -1.83
C GLY A 156 -11.33 10.62 -0.75
N ALA A 157 -12.29 10.00 -0.10
CA ALA A 157 -12.05 9.05 0.99
C ALA A 157 -11.35 7.78 0.51
N VAL A 158 -10.39 7.28 1.27
CA VAL A 158 -9.70 6.00 1.04
C VAL A 158 -9.59 5.21 2.33
N ASN A 159 -9.71 3.89 2.24
CA ASN A 159 -9.50 2.99 3.38
C ASN A 159 -8.01 2.68 3.59
N ASP A 160 -7.26 2.66 2.50
CA ASP A 160 -5.81 2.43 2.49
C ASP A 160 -5.13 3.57 1.71
N PRO A 161 -4.12 4.28 2.26
CA PRO A 161 -3.41 5.36 1.57
C PRO A 161 -2.84 4.98 0.20
N MET A 162 -2.55 3.70 -0.06
CA MET A 162 -2.08 3.26 -1.38
C MET A 162 -3.10 3.44 -2.49
N GLN A 163 -4.38 3.50 -2.17
CA GLN A 163 -5.43 3.79 -3.15
C GLN A 163 -5.29 5.21 -3.75
N MET A 164 -4.60 6.15 -3.05
CA MET A 164 -4.35 7.50 -3.57
C MET A 164 -3.39 7.55 -4.75
N VAL A 165 -2.54 6.52 -4.88
CA VAL A 165 -1.53 6.44 -5.95
C VAL A 165 -1.80 5.32 -6.95
N ASP A 166 -2.92 4.62 -6.81
CA ASP A 166 -3.31 3.55 -7.75
C ASP A 166 -3.48 4.11 -9.17
N GLY A 167 -2.68 3.60 -10.12
CA GLY A 167 -2.59 4.11 -11.48
C GLY A 167 -1.76 5.40 -11.66
N LYS A 168 -1.29 6.05 -10.59
CA LYS A 168 -0.43 7.26 -10.71
C LYS A 168 1.03 6.92 -11.03
N VAL A 169 1.45 5.68 -10.79
CA VAL A 169 2.81 5.20 -11.03
C VAL A 169 2.77 4.02 -11.99
N ALA A 170 3.34 4.18 -13.18
CA ALA A 170 3.43 3.10 -14.17
C ALA A 170 4.21 1.90 -13.62
N GLY A 171 3.71 0.67 -13.85
CA GLY A 171 4.30 -0.58 -13.38
C GLY A 171 4.08 -0.89 -11.89
N VAL A 172 3.23 -0.13 -11.20
CA VAL A 172 2.77 -0.39 -9.83
C VAL A 172 1.31 -0.78 -9.86
N VAL A 173 1.02 -1.99 -9.42
CA VAL A 173 -0.34 -2.54 -9.32
C VAL A 173 -0.79 -2.47 -7.87
N VAL A 174 -1.84 -1.73 -7.59
CA VAL A 174 -2.56 -1.81 -6.32
C VAL A 174 -3.79 -2.70 -6.56
N ASN A 175 -3.87 -3.80 -5.82
CA ASN A 175 -4.99 -4.73 -5.92
C ASN A 175 -5.85 -4.62 -4.66
N SER A 176 -7.02 -4.02 -4.81
CA SER A 176 -7.94 -3.70 -3.72
C SER A 176 -9.24 -4.50 -3.89
N VAL A 177 -9.15 -5.84 -3.77
CA VAL A 177 -10.26 -6.79 -4.02
C VAL A 177 -11.50 -6.47 -3.17
N ALA A 178 -11.33 -6.03 -1.95
CA ALA A 178 -12.43 -5.63 -1.07
C ALA A 178 -12.24 -4.17 -0.61
N ALA A 179 -12.07 -3.25 -1.57
CA ALA A 179 -11.74 -1.85 -1.29
C ALA A 179 -12.78 -1.11 -0.44
N ALA A 180 -14.03 -1.56 -0.46
CA ALA A 180 -15.13 -0.96 0.31
C ALA A 180 -15.19 -1.47 1.77
N ASP A 181 -14.57 -2.62 2.10
CA ASP A 181 -14.45 -3.07 3.49
C ASP A 181 -13.45 -2.16 4.23
N PRO A 182 -13.88 -1.47 5.32
CA PRO A 182 -13.04 -0.54 6.07
C PRO A 182 -11.82 -1.20 6.72
N ASN A 183 -11.87 -2.53 6.94
CA ASN A 183 -10.83 -3.30 7.63
C ASN A 183 -9.83 -3.96 6.67
N LYS A 184 -10.06 -3.89 5.34
CA LYS A 184 -9.23 -4.57 4.36
C LYS A 184 -8.13 -3.67 3.80
N SER A 185 -6.91 -4.21 3.71
CA SER A 185 -5.79 -3.56 3.01
C SER A 185 -5.70 -4.03 1.56
N GLY A 186 -5.23 -3.16 0.68
CA GLY A 186 -4.82 -3.54 -0.66
C GLY A 186 -3.47 -4.28 -0.65
N SER A 187 -3.23 -5.11 -1.66
CA SER A 187 -1.91 -5.66 -1.96
C SER A 187 -1.23 -4.85 -3.06
N ILE A 188 0.09 -4.71 -2.96
CA ILE A 188 0.88 -3.91 -3.90
C ILE A 188 1.91 -4.81 -4.57
N GLN A 189 2.06 -4.65 -5.88
CA GLN A 189 3.07 -5.34 -6.66
C GLN A 189 3.76 -4.38 -7.63
N VAL A 190 5.10 -4.50 -7.76
CA VAL A 190 5.91 -3.69 -8.67
C VAL A 190 6.52 -4.59 -9.73
N ARG A 191 6.23 -4.31 -11.03
CA ARG A 191 6.81 -5.00 -12.18
C ARG A 191 6.62 -6.53 -12.18
N GLY A 192 5.48 -7.02 -11.67
CA GLY A 192 5.09 -8.43 -11.70
C GLY A 192 5.69 -9.31 -10.60
N ALA A 193 5.16 -10.54 -10.49
CA ALA A 193 5.64 -11.54 -9.55
C ALA A 193 6.97 -12.15 -10.01
N SER A 194 7.86 -12.45 -9.06
CA SER A 194 9.20 -12.95 -9.37
C SER A 194 9.77 -13.89 -8.30
N SER A 195 8.98 -14.27 -7.27
CA SER A 195 9.33 -15.30 -6.28
C SER A 195 8.17 -16.28 -6.07
N LEU A 196 8.51 -17.54 -5.73
CA LEU A 196 7.53 -18.58 -5.40
C LEU A 196 7.15 -18.56 -3.91
N LYS A 197 8.11 -18.43 -3.01
CA LYS A 197 7.92 -18.54 -1.55
C LYS A 197 8.43 -17.33 -0.74
N ALA A 198 9.31 -16.48 -1.31
CA ALA A 198 9.94 -15.37 -0.58
C ALA A 198 9.17 -14.03 -0.72
N GLY A 199 7.90 -14.07 -1.11
CA GLY A 199 7.02 -12.91 -1.20
C GLY A 199 7.24 -12.03 -2.44
N ASN A 200 6.22 -11.23 -2.78
CA ASN A 200 6.23 -10.36 -3.97
C ASN A 200 5.84 -8.90 -3.65
N SER A 201 5.63 -8.55 -2.38
CA SER A 201 5.28 -7.19 -1.93
C SER A 201 6.51 -6.30 -1.80
N PRO A 202 6.43 -5.01 -2.17
CA PRO A 202 7.51 -4.06 -1.99
C PRO A 202 7.74 -3.73 -0.51
N LEU A 203 8.93 -3.24 -0.18
CA LEU A 203 9.24 -2.68 1.14
C LEU A 203 8.59 -1.30 1.27
N ILE A 204 7.89 -1.06 2.36
CA ILE A 204 7.40 0.28 2.72
C ILE A 204 8.37 0.90 3.71
N VAL A 205 8.74 2.16 3.46
CA VAL A 205 9.64 2.96 4.31
C VAL A 205 8.95 4.29 4.61
N ILE A 206 8.67 4.57 5.87
CA ILE A 206 8.00 5.81 6.29
C ILE A 206 9.02 6.70 7.02
N ASP A 207 9.28 7.89 6.52
CA ASP A 207 10.28 8.85 7.03
C ASP A 207 11.66 8.21 7.29
N GLY A 208 12.02 7.26 6.40
CA GLY A 208 13.26 6.51 6.48
C GLY A 208 13.22 5.29 7.42
N MET A 209 12.11 4.98 8.08
CA MET A 209 11.92 3.78 8.89
C MET A 209 11.37 2.63 8.04
N PRO A 210 12.11 1.54 7.82
CA PRO A 210 11.66 0.42 7.00
C PRO A 210 10.67 -0.48 7.75
N GLY A 211 9.70 -1.05 7.01
CA GLY A 211 8.72 -2.01 7.56
C GLY A 211 7.43 -1.39 8.07
N GLY A 212 7.17 -0.11 7.77
CA GLY A 212 5.94 0.57 8.18
C GLY A 212 4.67 0.03 7.52
N ASP A 213 3.54 0.13 8.20
CA ASP A 213 2.21 -0.08 7.64
C ASP A 213 1.60 1.29 7.29
N LEU A 214 1.16 1.45 6.03
CA LEU A 214 0.60 2.71 5.54
C LEU A 214 -0.70 3.09 6.22
N ARG A 215 -1.48 2.12 6.72
CA ARG A 215 -2.69 2.39 7.49
C ARG A 215 -2.42 3.11 8.81
N ASN A 216 -1.14 3.19 9.25
CA ASN A 216 -0.74 3.98 10.40
C ASN A 216 -0.65 5.49 10.11
N LEU A 217 -0.88 5.89 8.86
CA LEU A 217 -0.81 7.28 8.44
C LEU A 217 -2.21 7.83 8.11
N ALA A 218 -2.51 9.02 8.61
CA ALA A 218 -3.61 9.78 8.07
C ALA A 218 -3.26 10.25 6.65
N GLN A 219 -4.20 10.16 5.71
CA GLN A 219 -4.04 10.60 4.33
C GLN A 219 -3.50 12.05 4.25
N SER A 220 -4.01 12.93 5.09
CA SER A 220 -3.64 14.35 5.18
C SER A 220 -2.22 14.60 5.69
N ASP A 221 -1.58 13.61 6.34
CA ASP A 221 -0.20 13.74 6.84
C ASP A 221 0.86 13.34 5.80
N ILE A 222 0.48 12.74 4.69
CA ILE A 222 1.40 12.31 3.65
C ILE A 222 1.75 13.50 2.74
N GLU A 223 3.05 13.76 2.55
CA GLU A 223 3.56 14.78 1.62
C GLU A 223 3.83 14.19 0.23
N SER A 224 4.48 13.03 0.18
CA SER A 224 4.79 12.34 -1.08
C SER A 224 4.94 10.84 -0.90
N ILE A 225 4.68 10.11 -1.98
CA ILE A 225 4.95 8.68 -2.11
C ILE A 225 5.88 8.50 -3.30
N THR A 226 7.08 7.99 -3.04
CA THR A 226 8.13 7.75 -4.05
C THR A 226 8.35 6.27 -4.21
N VAL A 227 8.33 5.77 -5.45
CA VAL A 227 8.52 4.35 -5.75
C VAL A 227 9.87 4.14 -6.45
N LEU A 228 10.72 3.34 -5.82
CA LEU A 228 11.98 2.85 -6.37
C LEU A 228 11.69 1.52 -7.08
N LYS A 229 11.64 1.55 -8.41
CA LYS A 229 11.19 0.42 -9.23
C LYS A 229 12.32 -0.49 -9.70
N ASP A 230 13.54 0.02 -9.78
CA ASP A 230 14.68 -0.75 -10.27
C ASP A 230 15.59 -1.25 -9.13
N GLY A 231 16.32 -2.35 -9.42
CA GLY A 231 17.21 -2.96 -8.45
C GLY A 231 18.38 -2.07 -8.03
N SER A 232 18.81 -1.12 -8.86
CA SER A 232 19.91 -0.20 -8.51
C SER A 232 19.46 0.83 -7.47
N ALA A 233 18.25 1.37 -7.59
CA ALA A 233 17.68 2.26 -6.60
C ALA A 233 17.36 1.53 -5.29
N ALA A 234 16.90 0.28 -5.37
CA ALA A 234 16.43 -0.51 -4.24
C ALA A 234 17.55 -1.27 -3.50
N ALA A 235 18.72 -1.52 -4.15
CA ALA A 235 19.81 -2.34 -3.60
C ALA A 235 20.35 -1.83 -2.26
N ILE A 236 20.28 -0.53 -2.02
CA ILE A 236 20.72 0.07 -0.74
C ILE A 236 19.86 -0.40 0.45
N TYR A 237 18.61 -0.85 0.21
CA TYR A 237 17.72 -1.46 1.20
C TYR A 237 17.89 -2.98 1.33
N GLY A 238 18.83 -3.56 0.56
CA GLY A 238 19.23 -4.97 0.66
C GLY A 238 18.12 -5.95 0.32
N SER A 239 17.97 -6.97 1.15
CA SER A 239 17.05 -8.09 0.95
C SER A 239 15.58 -7.69 0.89
N ARG A 240 15.21 -6.63 1.58
CA ARG A 240 13.81 -6.15 1.61
C ARG A 240 13.45 -5.32 0.37
N GLY A 241 14.45 -4.84 -0.41
CA GLY A 241 14.26 -4.02 -1.60
C GLY A 241 14.01 -4.79 -2.91
N ALA A 242 14.07 -6.12 -2.92
CA ALA A 242 14.01 -6.92 -4.14
C ALA A 242 12.73 -6.74 -4.97
N ASN A 243 11.59 -6.48 -4.31
CA ASN A 243 10.31 -6.25 -4.97
C ASN A 243 10.02 -4.76 -5.25
N GLY A 244 11.05 -3.89 -5.13
CA GLY A 244 10.91 -2.43 -5.12
C GLY A 244 10.72 -1.87 -3.72
N VAL A 245 10.81 -0.54 -3.61
CA VAL A 245 10.67 0.17 -2.33
C VAL A 245 9.70 1.33 -2.52
N ILE A 246 8.79 1.48 -1.57
CA ILE A 246 7.84 2.59 -1.49
C ILE A 246 8.25 3.47 -0.33
N LEU A 247 8.77 4.66 -0.66
CA LEU A 247 9.19 5.67 0.31
C LEU A 247 8.03 6.62 0.54
N VAL A 248 7.56 6.73 1.76
CA VAL A 248 6.53 7.67 2.17
C VAL A 248 7.16 8.76 3.02
N THR A 249 7.03 9.97 2.55
CA THR A 249 7.47 11.15 3.30
C THR A 249 6.24 11.83 3.88
N THR A 250 6.27 12.11 5.18
CA THR A 250 5.20 12.84 5.83
C THR A 250 5.48 14.34 5.86
N LYS A 251 4.42 15.14 5.97
CA LYS A 251 4.51 16.60 6.07
C LYS A 251 5.32 17.00 7.30
N GLN A 252 6.28 17.89 7.10
CA GLN A 252 7.17 18.41 8.12
C GLN A 252 6.75 19.83 8.55
N GLY A 253 7.27 20.27 9.71
CA GLY A 253 7.19 21.67 10.13
C GLY A 253 7.92 22.59 9.16
N LYS A 254 7.48 23.84 9.08
CA LYS A 254 8.14 24.90 8.29
C LYS A 254 8.45 26.07 9.19
N ALA A 255 9.60 26.73 8.95
CA ALA A 255 9.92 27.99 9.63
C ALA A 255 8.89 29.04 9.26
N GLY A 256 8.48 29.84 10.24
CA GLY A 256 7.50 30.90 10.07
C GLY A 256 6.42 30.89 11.15
N LYS A 257 5.36 31.68 10.92
CA LYS A 257 4.21 31.76 11.84
C LYS A 257 3.56 30.38 11.94
N THR A 258 3.10 30.08 13.13
CA THR A 258 2.36 28.85 13.39
C THR A 258 1.03 28.89 12.64
N THR A 259 0.78 27.86 11.84
CA THR A 259 -0.46 27.66 11.07
C THR A 259 -1.24 26.48 11.63
N ILE A 260 -2.54 26.59 11.65
CA ILE A 260 -3.47 25.53 11.99
C ILE A 260 -4.21 25.13 10.72
N THR A 261 -4.18 23.85 10.37
CA THR A 261 -4.94 23.35 9.23
C THR A 261 -5.93 22.31 9.70
N TYR A 262 -7.18 22.48 9.30
CA TYR A 262 -8.23 21.46 9.43
C TYR A 262 -8.49 20.85 8.05
N ASP A 263 -8.55 19.53 7.98
CA ASP A 263 -8.89 18.75 6.79
C ASP A 263 -9.93 17.71 7.18
N GLY A 264 -11.13 17.82 6.64
CA GLY A 264 -12.23 16.95 7.00
C GLY A 264 -13.10 16.57 5.82
N TYR A 265 -13.72 15.37 5.88
CA TYR A 265 -14.71 14.95 4.91
C TYR A 265 -15.77 14.05 5.54
N VAL A 266 -16.90 13.95 4.84
CA VAL A 266 -17.95 12.96 5.06
C VAL A 266 -18.13 12.16 3.78
N GLU A 267 -18.49 10.88 3.93
CA GLU A 267 -18.67 9.96 2.80
C GLU A 267 -19.87 9.03 2.98
N HIS A 268 -20.40 8.58 1.85
CA HIS A 268 -21.43 7.55 1.79
C HIS A 268 -21.15 6.60 0.62
N ASP A 269 -21.35 5.30 0.85
CA ASP A 269 -21.13 4.23 -0.11
C ASP A 269 -22.44 3.68 -0.66
N PHE A 270 -22.52 3.50 -1.98
CA PHE A 270 -23.60 2.82 -2.68
C PHE A 270 -23.06 1.54 -3.32
N VAL A 271 -23.88 0.48 -3.38
CA VAL A 271 -23.51 -0.74 -4.14
C VAL A 271 -23.33 -0.37 -5.61
N ALA A 272 -22.16 -0.63 -6.17
CA ALA A 272 -21.85 -0.34 -7.58
C ALA A 272 -22.29 -1.47 -8.52
N SER A 273 -22.16 -2.72 -8.07
CA SER A 273 -22.54 -3.93 -8.81
C SER A 273 -22.87 -5.06 -7.86
N LYS A 274 -23.82 -5.91 -8.21
CA LYS A 274 -24.24 -7.09 -7.47
C LYS A 274 -24.50 -8.26 -8.41
N PRO A 275 -24.47 -9.52 -7.90
CA PRO A 275 -24.83 -10.68 -8.68
C PRO A 275 -26.30 -10.60 -9.19
N ASP A 276 -26.53 -11.03 -10.41
CA ASP A 276 -27.88 -11.11 -10.98
C ASP A 276 -28.53 -12.47 -10.65
N VAL A 277 -29.11 -12.55 -9.44
CA VAL A 277 -29.79 -13.74 -8.93
C VAL A 277 -31.28 -13.71 -9.23
N LEU A 278 -31.89 -14.90 -9.38
CA LEU A 278 -33.36 -14.98 -9.54
C LEU A 278 -34.06 -14.40 -8.30
N ASP A 279 -35.10 -13.62 -8.54
CA ASP A 279 -36.03 -13.25 -7.48
C ASP A 279 -36.92 -14.44 -7.10
N ALA A 280 -37.73 -14.30 -6.05
CA ALA A 280 -38.50 -15.42 -5.53
C ALA A 280 -39.56 -15.97 -6.55
N ASP A 281 -40.13 -15.14 -7.38
CA ASP A 281 -41.12 -15.58 -8.36
C ASP A 281 -40.47 -16.30 -9.54
N ALA A 282 -39.31 -15.77 -10.03
CA ALA A 282 -38.52 -16.44 -11.05
C ALA A 282 -37.87 -17.75 -10.53
N TYR A 283 -37.47 -17.77 -9.26
CA TYR A 283 -36.96 -18.97 -8.60
C TYR A 283 -38.02 -20.08 -8.57
N LEU A 284 -39.24 -19.77 -8.14
CA LEU A 284 -40.35 -20.75 -8.09
C LEU A 284 -40.77 -21.24 -9.47
N ASP A 285 -40.72 -20.40 -10.50
CA ASP A 285 -41.05 -20.76 -11.88
C ASP A 285 -39.98 -21.65 -12.53
N LYS A 286 -38.69 -21.36 -12.30
CA LYS A 286 -37.61 -21.92 -13.10
C LYS A 286 -36.83 -23.03 -12.40
N VAL A 287 -36.67 -22.96 -11.04
CA VAL A 287 -35.77 -23.88 -10.33
C VAL A 287 -36.45 -25.22 -10.06
N THR A 288 -35.85 -26.31 -10.57
CA THR A 288 -36.33 -27.67 -10.29
C THR A 288 -36.21 -27.99 -8.81
N GLY A 289 -37.30 -28.40 -8.17
CA GLY A 289 -37.35 -28.69 -6.73
C GLY A 289 -37.47 -27.44 -5.87
N ALA A 290 -37.84 -26.30 -6.43
CA ALA A 290 -38.16 -25.09 -5.68
C ALA A 290 -39.30 -25.37 -4.68
N VAL A 291 -39.18 -24.84 -3.48
CA VAL A 291 -40.20 -24.90 -2.43
C VAL A 291 -40.54 -23.49 -2.03
N ASP A 292 -41.81 -23.13 -1.98
CA ASP A 292 -42.29 -21.83 -1.53
C ASP A 292 -42.54 -21.86 -0.01
N TYR A 293 -41.77 -21.06 0.76
CA TYR A 293 -41.95 -20.87 2.18
C TYR A 293 -42.73 -19.59 2.51
N GLY A 294 -43.30 -18.94 1.48
CA GLY A 294 -44.24 -17.84 1.64
C GLY A 294 -43.63 -16.44 1.74
N HIS A 295 -42.36 -16.28 1.61
CA HIS A 295 -41.65 -14.99 1.70
C HIS A 295 -41.06 -14.58 0.35
N ARG A 296 -40.57 -13.33 0.25
CA ARG A 296 -39.94 -12.74 -0.93
C ARG A 296 -38.71 -11.95 -0.48
N THR A 297 -37.62 -12.67 -0.12
CA THR A 297 -36.41 -12.12 0.47
C THR A 297 -35.31 -11.95 -0.58
N ASN A 298 -34.81 -10.73 -0.75
CA ASN A 298 -33.59 -10.48 -1.48
C ASN A 298 -32.40 -10.57 -0.50
N TRP A 299 -31.84 -11.76 -0.35
CA TRP A 299 -30.79 -12.04 0.62
C TRP A 299 -29.55 -11.13 0.49
N TYR A 300 -29.18 -10.74 -0.73
CA TYR A 300 -28.05 -9.86 -0.95
C TYR A 300 -28.32 -8.44 -0.44
N ASP A 301 -29.53 -7.92 -0.68
CA ASP A 301 -29.93 -6.58 -0.22
C ASP A 301 -30.11 -6.51 1.31
N GLU A 302 -30.43 -7.65 1.98
CA GLU A 302 -30.50 -7.74 3.45
C GLU A 302 -29.13 -7.66 4.13
N LEU A 303 -28.06 -7.95 3.41
CA LEU A 303 -26.69 -7.82 3.92
C LEU A 303 -26.12 -6.40 3.74
N ILE A 304 -26.82 -5.51 3.02
CA ILE A 304 -26.30 -4.17 2.68
C ILE A 304 -26.75 -3.14 3.71
N ASN A 305 -25.78 -2.44 4.29
CA ASN A 305 -26.02 -1.26 5.10
C ASN A 305 -26.30 -0.05 4.19
N LYS A 306 -27.58 0.22 3.95
CA LYS A 306 -28.05 1.33 3.08
C LYS A 306 -27.83 2.71 3.69
N ASN A 307 -27.58 2.78 5.01
CA ASN A 307 -27.38 4.02 5.76
C ASN A 307 -25.93 4.23 6.22
N ASN A 308 -25.00 3.49 5.63
CA ASN A 308 -23.58 3.59 6.01
C ASN A 308 -23.08 5.04 5.96
N PHE A 309 -22.23 5.39 6.92
CA PHE A 309 -21.67 6.72 7.03
C PHE A 309 -20.19 6.66 7.35
N GLY A 310 -19.42 7.45 6.64
CA GLY A 310 -18.00 7.63 6.91
C GLY A 310 -17.67 9.10 7.13
N HIS A 311 -16.70 9.37 8.00
CA HIS A 311 -16.19 10.71 8.25
C HIS A 311 -14.72 10.69 8.65
N ASN A 312 -14.02 11.79 8.38
CA ASN A 312 -12.63 11.99 8.79
C ASN A 312 -12.42 13.43 9.23
N HIS A 313 -11.69 13.61 10.32
CA HIS A 313 -11.31 14.90 10.86
C HIS A 313 -9.82 14.89 11.19
N ASN A 314 -9.06 15.76 10.57
CA ASN A 314 -7.65 15.95 10.85
C ASN A 314 -7.37 17.40 11.20
N ILE A 315 -6.74 17.64 12.33
CA ILE A 315 -6.27 18.97 12.76
C ILE A 315 -4.76 18.89 12.85
N SER A 316 -4.06 19.83 12.21
CA SER A 316 -2.59 19.92 12.31
C SER A 316 -2.14 21.32 12.66
N LEU A 317 -1.07 21.38 13.47
CA LEU A 317 -0.36 22.57 13.91
C LEU A 317 1.06 22.49 13.37
N SER A 318 1.52 23.51 12.65
CA SER A 318 2.85 23.53 12.04
C SER A 318 3.46 24.92 12.17
N GLY A 319 4.75 24.99 12.52
CA GLY A 319 5.45 26.26 12.66
C GLY A 319 6.90 26.10 13.12
N GLY A 320 7.51 27.21 13.51
CA GLY A 320 8.82 27.23 14.10
C GLY A 320 9.69 28.41 13.66
N SER A 321 10.96 28.35 14.06
CA SER A 321 12.01 29.30 13.69
C SER A 321 12.95 28.69 12.63
N GLU A 322 13.98 29.41 12.24
CA GLU A 322 15.05 28.86 11.38
C GLU A 322 15.80 27.69 12.02
N THR A 323 15.89 27.69 13.35
CA THR A 323 16.61 26.64 14.11
C THR A 323 15.70 25.52 14.61
N THR A 324 14.41 25.76 14.77
CA THR A 324 13.49 24.76 15.33
C THR A 324 12.20 24.75 14.52
N ILE A 325 11.88 23.63 13.93
CA ILE A 325 10.60 23.43 13.23
C ILE A 325 9.87 22.24 13.85
N PHE A 326 8.55 22.32 13.87
CA PHE A 326 7.69 21.26 14.37
C PHE A 326 6.38 21.17 13.61
N ARG A 327 5.80 19.98 13.61
CA ARG A 327 4.42 19.74 13.19
C ARG A 327 3.80 18.69 14.11
N MET A 328 2.55 18.93 14.50
CA MET A 328 1.73 17.96 15.23
C MET A 328 0.40 17.82 14.50
N SER A 329 -0.15 16.62 14.47
CA SER A 329 -1.48 16.35 13.92
C SER A 329 -2.25 15.37 14.80
N ALA A 330 -3.56 15.58 14.88
CA ALA A 330 -4.51 14.66 15.48
C ALA A 330 -5.57 14.29 14.45
N ASN A 331 -5.85 13.01 14.33
CA ASN A 331 -6.79 12.46 13.36
C ASN A 331 -7.84 11.60 14.04
N PHE A 332 -9.09 11.78 13.63
CA PHE A 332 -10.20 10.91 13.96
C PHE A 332 -10.90 10.50 12.66
N LYS A 333 -11.08 9.19 12.43
CA LYS A 333 -11.80 8.66 11.28
C LYS A 333 -12.75 7.57 11.76
N GLY A 334 -13.99 7.62 11.30
CA GLY A 334 -14.99 6.57 11.46
C GLY A 334 -15.50 6.16 10.09
N LYS A 335 -15.68 4.86 9.88
CA LYS A 335 -16.27 4.33 8.66
C LYS A 335 -17.05 3.07 8.92
N GLU A 336 -18.37 3.14 8.69
CA GLU A 336 -19.23 1.98 8.61
C GLU A 336 -19.06 1.31 7.25
N GLY A 337 -19.08 -0.03 7.24
CA GLY A 337 -18.99 -0.82 6.03
C GLY A 337 -20.23 -0.71 5.14
N LEU A 338 -20.09 -1.16 3.91
CA LEU A 338 -21.22 -1.32 2.99
C LEU A 338 -22.11 -2.52 3.37
N ASP A 339 -21.63 -3.41 4.22
CA ASP A 339 -22.37 -4.49 4.84
C ASP A 339 -22.85 -4.13 6.26
N ILE A 340 -23.72 -4.96 6.85
CA ILE A 340 -24.36 -4.73 8.14
C ILE A 340 -23.44 -5.02 9.35
N ALA A 341 -22.21 -5.52 9.15
CA ALA A 341 -21.37 -6.02 10.23
C ALA A 341 -20.02 -5.29 10.35
N SER A 342 -19.46 -4.78 9.26
CA SER A 342 -18.12 -4.20 9.34
C SER A 342 -18.15 -2.72 9.73
N ASP A 343 -17.24 -2.35 10.64
CA ASP A 343 -17.02 -0.96 11.11
C ASP A 343 -15.54 -0.77 11.42
N ARG A 344 -15.07 0.48 11.34
CA ARG A 344 -13.72 0.87 11.75
C ARG A 344 -13.69 2.28 12.30
N LYS A 345 -13.14 2.44 13.51
CA LYS A 345 -12.89 3.72 14.16
C LYS A 345 -11.41 3.89 14.45
N GLU A 346 -10.84 5.00 14.05
CA GLU A 346 -9.42 5.28 14.19
C GLU A 346 -9.18 6.59 14.92
N TYR A 347 -8.23 6.58 15.85
CA TYR A 347 -7.72 7.74 16.58
C TYR A 347 -6.22 7.79 16.41
N GLY A 348 -5.69 8.85 15.84
CA GLY A 348 -4.27 9.01 15.56
C GLY A 348 -3.70 10.29 16.13
N LEU A 349 -2.47 10.22 16.64
CA LEU A 349 -1.65 11.37 17.02
C LEU A 349 -0.29 11.21 16.37
N ARG A 350 0.21 12.25 15.70
CA ARG A 350 1.52 12.28 15.09
C ARG A 350 2.22 13.59 15.40
N GLY A 351 3.53 13.53 15.59
CA GLY A 351 4.38 14.70 15.73
C GLY A 351 5.74 14.49 15.12
N ASN A 352 6.30 15.55 14.58
CA ASN A 352 7.70 15.63 14.18
C ASN A 352 8.30 16.94 14.64
N PHE A 353 9.59 16.91 14.91
CA PHE A 353 10.39 18.09 15.22
C PHE A 353 11.78 17.95 14.63
N LYS A 354 12.39 19.08 14.36
CA LYS A 354 13.81 19.19 14.02
C LYS A 354 14.36 20.46 14.68
N HIS A 355 15.47 20.31 15.37
CA HIS A 355 16.19 21.39 16.04
C HIS A 355 17.65 21.39 15.60
N THR A 356 18.14 22.55 15.17
CA THR A 356 19.54 22.77 14.81
C THR A 356 20.20 23.64 15.88
N THR A 357 21.27 23.16 16.49
CA THR A 357 21.97 23.81 17.61
C THR A 357 23.49 23.84 17.39
N LEU A 358 24.23 24.48 18.28
CA LEU A 358 25.69 24.63 18.19
C LEU A 358 26.12 25.21 16.83
N GLU A 359 25.48 26.31 16.40
CA GLU A 359 25.77 26.99 15.14
C GLU A 359 25.68 26.09 13.89
N GLY A 360 24.76 25.11 13.93
CA GLY A 360 24.56 24.19 12.83
C GLY A 360 25.38 22.89 12.90
N LEU A 361 26.22 22.75 13.93
CA LEU A 361 27.03 21.53 14.13
C LEU A 361 26.14 20.31 14.41
N LEU A 362 25.11 20.43 15.25
CA LEU A 362 24.23 19.35 15.64
C LEU A 362 22.80 19.61 15.22
N GLU A 363 22.24 18.68 14.46
CA GLU A 363 20.81 18.60 14.18
C GLU A 363 20.20 17.42 14.94
N VAL A 364 19.15 17.70 15.71
CA VAL A 364 18.37 16.70 16.43
C VAL A 364 16.96 16.68 15.83
N GLY A 365 16.53 15.56 15.33
CA GLY A 365 15.19 15.37 14.78
C GLY A 365 14.53 14.14 15.36
N GLY A 366 13.22 14.09 15.30
CA GLY A 366 12.48 12.90 15.70
C GLY A 366 11.05 12.93 15.24
N ASN A 367 10.48 11.74 15.09
CA ASN A 367 9.08 11.53 14.80
C ASN A 367 8.48 10.63 15.88
N PHE A 368 7.24 10.89 16.22
CA PHE A 368 6.43 9.96 16.96
C PHE A 368 5.06 9.81 16.32
N SER A 369 4.49 8.64 16.39
CA SER A 369 3.09 8.43 16.05
C SER A 369 2.48 7.36 16.94
N TYR A 370 1.22 7.55 17.30
CA TYR A 370 0.42 6.57 18.00
C TYR A 370 -0.97 6.54 17.38
N ARG A 371 -1.45 5.35 17.03
CA ARG A 371 -2.77 5.14 16.45
C ARG A 371 -3.46 3.96 17.11
N ILE A 372 -4.74 4.14 17.38
CA ILE A 372 -5.65 3.09 17.82
C ILE A 372 -6.68 2.91 16.70
N ALA A 373 -6.97 1.65 16.37
CA ALA A 373 -8.07 1.28 15.50
C ALA A 373 -8.94 0.24 16.20
N ASP A 374 -10.23 0.52 16.30
CA ASP A 374 -11.25 -0.43 16.72
C ASP A 374 -11.94 -0.94 15.44
N GLU A 375 -12.02 -2.26 15.27
CA GLU A 375 -12.46 -2.94 14.07
C GLU A 375 -13.52 -3.96 14.38
N ASP A 376 -14.64 -3.94 13.64
CA ASP A 376 -15.63 -5.01 13.58
C ASP A 376 -15.54 -5.69 12.22
N TYR A 377 -15.48 -7.02 12.20
CA TYR A 377 -15.23 -7.81 11.00
C TYR A 377 -16.49 -8.44 10.45
N THR A 378 -16.58 -8.47 9.14
CA THR A 378 -17.60 -9.21 8.39
C THR A 378 -17.11 -10.62 7.98
N ASP A 379 -18.06 -11.49 7.61
CA ASP A 379 -17.79 -12.81 7.04
C ASP A 379 -18.27 -12.84 5.57
N TYR A 380 -17.34 -12.87 4.63
CA TYR A 380 -17.65 -12.87 3.18
C TYR A 380 -18.42 -14.13 2.73
N ALA A 381 -18.39 -15.23 3.51
CA ALA A 381 -19.22 -16.39 3.25
C ALA A 381 -20.72 -16.07 3.23
N SER A 382 -21.15 -15.01 3.94
CA SER A 382 -22.54 -14.54 3.92
C SER A 382 -22.97 -14.04 2.54
N PHE A 383 -22.08 -13.33 1.81
CA PHE A 383 -22.39 -12.87 0.44
C PHE A 383 -22.47 -14.03 -0.55
N LYS A 384 -21.61 -15.03 -0.41
CA LYS A 384 -21.71 -16.28 -1.17
C LYS A 384 -23.03 -16.99 -0.89
N GLN A 385 -23.40 -17.12 0.38
CA GLN A 385 -24.63 -17.78 0.80
C GLN A 385 -25.89 -17.06 0.27
N ALA A 386 -25.87 -15.73 0.25
CA ALA A 386 -26.96 -14.90 -0.26
C ALA A 386 -27.30 -15.15 -1.74
N VAL A 387 -26.34 -15.65 -2.54
CA VAL A 387 -26.57 -15.98 -3.95
C VAL A 387 -27.33 -17.31 -4.12
N GLN A 388 -27.03 -18.30 -3.29
CA GLN A 388 -27.56 -19.68 -3.47
C GLN A 388 -28.80 -19.96 -2.61
N LEU A 389 -29.11 -19.12 -1.62
CA LEU A 389 -30.17 -19.40 -0.68
C LEU A 389 -31.55 -19.17 -1.31
N ASN A 390 -32.49 -20.08 -0.98
CA ASN A 390 -33.89 -19.97 -1.42
C ASN A 390 -34.48 -18.60 -1.01
N PRO A 391 -34.93 -17.78 -1.98
CA PRO A 391 -35.44 -16.42 -1.74
C PRO A 391 -36.84 -16.40 -1.12
N THR A 392 -37.47 -17.56 -0.86
CA THR A 392 -38.77 -17.65 -0.20
C THR A 392 -38.70 -17.90 1.29
N PHE A 393 -37.50 -18.00 1.88
CA PHE A 393 -37.33 -18.02 3.34
C PHE A 393 -37.50 -16.62 3.94
N SER A 394 -37.96 -16.59 5.21
CA SER A 394 -37.93 -15.38 6.03
C SER A 394 -36.52 -15.10 6.56
N VAL A 395 -36.18 -13.82 6.74
CA VAL A 395 -34.92 -13.40 7.38
C VAL A 395 -34.82 -13.91 8.84
N ASP A 396 -35.94 -14.06 9.53
CA ASP A 396 -35.97 -14.51 10.92
C ASP A 396 -36.01 -16.03 11.09
N GLU A 397 -36.19 -16.77 10.01
CA GLU A 397 -36.38 -18.22 10.03
C GLU A 397 -35.03 -18.95 10.20
N MET A 398 -34.90 -19.67 11.31
CA MET A 398 -33.67 -20.41 11.65
C MET A 398 -33.83 -21.93 11.52
N ASP A 399 -35.05 -22.44 11.73
CA ASP A 399 -35.29 -23.89 11.76
C ASP A 399 -35.10 -24.57 10.41
N ALA A 400 -35.26 -23.85 9.30
CA ALA A 400 -35.04 -24.33 7.93
C ALA A 400 -33.59 -24.77 7.66
N PHE A 401 -32.64 -24.29 8.47
CA PHE A 401 -31.21 -24.56 8.28
C PHE A 401 -30.65 -25.63 9.22
N LYS A 402 -31.44 -26.15 10.17
CA LYS A 402 -31.02 -27.21 11.08
C LYS A 402 -30.61 -28.48 10.33
N GLY A 403 -29.39 -28.92 10.60
CA GLY A 403 -28.84 -30.16 10.02
C GLY A 403 -28.27 -30.03 8.60
N ASN A 404 -28.25 -28.83 8.02
CA ASN A 404 -27.58 -28.55 6.75
C ASN A 404 -26.32 -27.74 6.99
N SER A 405 -25.17 -28.39 6.98
CA SER A 405 -23.86 -27.74 7.19
C SER A 405 -23.43 -26.81 6.04
N TYR A 406 -24.07 -26.93 4.87
CA TYR A 406 -23.73 -26.17 3.65
C TYR A 406 -24.65 -24.96 3.43
N SER A 407 -25.77 -24.86 4.15
CA SER A 407 -26.73 -23.80 4.01
C SER A 407 -26.98 -23.15 5.37
N PHE A 408 -26.97 -21.83 5.42
CA PHE A 408 -27.15 -21.05 6.65
C PHE A 408 -27.82 -19.71 6.34
N ASN A 409 -28.43 -19.10 7.35
CA ASN A 409 -28.97 -17.74 7.24
C ASN A 409 -27.81 -16.71 7.20
N PRO A 410 -27.59 -16.00 6.08
CA PRO A 410 -26.43 -15.12 5.92
C PRO A 410 -26.51 -13.86 6.82
N VAL A 411 -27.70 -13.36 7.12
CA VAL A 411 -27.91 -12.22 8.03
C VAL A 411 -27.59 -12.66 9.47
N LYS A 412 -28.12 -13.79 9.90
CA LYS A 412 -27.83 -14.34 11.24
C LYS A 412 -26.35 -14.70 11.41
N ASN A 413 -25.68 -15.17 10.39
CA ASN A 413 -24.24 -15.40 10.43
C ASN A 413 -23.44 -14.13 10.78
N LEU A 414 -23.89 -12.96 10.33
CA LEU A 414 -23.26 -11.68 10.66
C LEU A 414 -23.72 -11.10 11.99
N THR A 415 -25.00 -11.24 12.35
CA THR A 415 -25.58 -10.58 13.52
C THR A 415 -25.52 -11.42 14.78
N GLU A 416 -25.39 -12.76 14.67
CA GLU A 416 -25.33 -13.67 15.82
C GLU A 416 -23.88 -13.93 16.27
N GLN A 417 -23.02 -12.91 16.13
CA GLN A 417 -21.66 -12.90 16.65
C GLN A 417 -21.17 -11.49 16.94
N GLU A 418 -20.22 -11.38 17.86
CA GLU A 418 -19.28 -10.25 17.98
C GLU A 418 -17.93 -10.73 17.50
N ASN A 419 -17.32 -10.06 16.53
CA ASN A 419 -16.03 -10.43 15.98
C ASN A 419 -15.27 -9.17 15.59
N GLY A 420 -14.27 -8.82 16.37
CA GLY A 420 -13.53 -7.59 16.13
C GLY A 420 -12.12 -7.61 16.71
N ALA A 421 -11.41 -6.52 16.52
CA ALA A 421 -10.10 -6.32 17.11
C ALA A 421 -9.86 -4.87 17.49
N LYS A 422 -9.10 -4.68 18.55
CA LYS A 422 -8.44 -3.42 18.84
C LYS A 422 -6.98 -3.52 18.43
N GLN A 423 -6.55 -2.59 17.57
CA GLN A 423 -5.17 -2.49 17.11
C GLN A 423 -4.52 -1.21 17.63
N GLU A 424 -3.29 -1.31 18.12
CA GLU A 424 -2.50 -0.19 18.62
C GLU A 424 -1.17 -0.17 17.87
N TYR A 425 -0.90 0.92 17.16
CA TYR A 425 0.33 1.16 16.43
C TYR A 425 1.13 2.28 17.09
N SER A 426 2.41 2.08 17.25
CA SER A 426 3.33 3.07 17.79
C SER A 426 4.59 3.15 16.95
N THR A 427 5.04 4.34 16.64
CA THR A 427 6.36 4.58 16.04
C THR A 427 7.04 5.71 16.80
N ILE A 428 8.30 5.52 17.12
CA ILE A 428 9.17 6.55 17.65
C ILE A 428 10.52 6.41 16.99
N ASP A 429 11.06 7.50 16.46
CA ASP A 429 12.42 7.57 15.96
C ASP A 429 13.13 8.84 16.42
N LEU A 430 14.43 8.73 16.58
CA LEU A 430 15.35 9.80 16.89
C LEU A 430 16.45 9.83 15.82
N ASN A 431 16.67 11.00 15.25
CA ASN A 431 17.73 11.26 14.27
C ASN A 431 18.70 12.29 14.85
N LEU A 432 19.98 11.92 14.95
CA LEU A 432 21.08 12.77 15.40
C LEU A 432 22.05 12.95 14.24
N LYS A 433 22.16 14.15 13.67
CA LYS A 433 23.11 14.44 12.61
C LYS A 433 24.15 15.44 13.09
N LEU A 434 25.40 15.04 13.01
CA LEU A 434 26.55 15.86 13.34
C LEU A 434 27.25 16.34 12.07
N ASN A 435 27.22 17.64 11.81
CA ASN A 435 27.86 18.29 10.67
C ASN A 435 29.31 18.66 11.06
N ILE A 436 30.24 17.72 10.96
CA ILE A 436 31.65 17.86 11.37
C ILE A 436 32.35 18.95 10.56
N LEU A 437 32.10 18.96 9.25
CA LEU A 437 32.54 19.99 8.30
C LEU A 437 31.36 20.34 7.37
N LYS A 438 31.46 21.41 6.60
CA LYS A 438 30.43 21.78 5.61
C LYS A 438 30.07 20.65 4.64
N ASN A 439 31.01 19.75 4.40
CA ASN A 439 30.91 18.65 3.43
C ASN A 439 31.09 17.25 4.05
N LEU A 440 31.21 17.16 5.38
CA LEU A 440 31.34 15.90 6.13
C LEU A 440 30.33 15.89 7.27
N ASN A 441 29.43 14.95 7.26
CA ASN A 441 28.48 14.71 8.34
C ASN A 441 28.36 13.21 8.67
N THR A 442 27.93 12.97 9.90
CA THR A 442 27.52 11.63 10.33
C THR A 442 26.14 11.69 10.94
N GLU A 443 25.35 10.66 10.71
CA GLU A 443 23.95 10.57 11.11
C GLU A 443 23.71 9.26 11.84
N LEU A 444 23.13 9.33 13.03
CA LEU A 444 22.69 8.17 13.81
C LEU A 444 21.16 8.22 13.90
N LYS A 445 20.51 7.17 13.42
CA LYS A 445 19.08 6.99 13.50
C LYS A 445 18.73 5.79 14.37
N LEU A 446 17.86 6.01 15.34
CA LEU A 446 17.34 4.99 16.25
C LEU A 446 15.82 4.99 16.09
N GLY A 447 15.23 3.83 15.88
CA GLY A 447 13.81 3.72 15.70
C GLY A 447 13.22 2.48 16.35
N ARG A 448 11.97 2.61 16.80
CA ARG A 448 11.14 1.52 17.27
C ARG A 448 9.75 1.63 16.67
N GLN A 449 9.29 0.56 16.07
CA GLN A 449 7.90 0.38 15.66
C GLN A 449 7.27 -0.72 16.51
N GLY A 450 6.02 -0.53 16.93
CA GLY A 450 5.27 -1.51 17.69
C GLY A 450 3.85 -1.60 17.15
N HIS A 451 3.34 -2.82 17.06
CA HIS A 451 1.96 -3.09 16.69
C HIS A 451 1.40 -4.15 17.64
N ASN A 452 0.34 -3.84 18.35
CA ASN A 452 -0.39 -4.76 19.20
C ASN A 452 -1.80 -4.94 18.64
N LYS A 453 -2.24 -6.18 18.51
CA LYS A 453 -3.60 -6.51 18.09
C LYS A 453 -4.23 -7.40 19.14
N LYS A 454 -5.36 -6.97 19.69
CA LYS A 454 -6.21 -7.78 20.55
C LYS A 454 -7.49 -8.11 19.80
N GLN A 455 -7.61 -9.35 19.34
CA GLN A 455 -8.83 -9.86 18.72
C GLN A 455 -9.72 -10.50 19.77
N SER A 456 -11.01 -10.25 19.67
CA SER A 456 -12.05 -10.88 20.48
C SER A 456 -13.17 -11.35 19.57
N GLN A 457 -13.64 -12.58 19.81
CA GLN A 457 -14.77 -13.15 19.10
C GLN A 457 -15.69 -13.87 20.08
N TYR A 458 -16.99 -13.67 19.92
CA TYR A 458 -18.01 -14.47 20.55
C TYR A 458 -19.08 -14.83 19.52
N LYS A 459 -19.40 -16.11 19.40
CA LYS A 459 -20.50 -16.63 18.59
C LYS A 459 -21.61 -17.06 19.52
N PHE A 460 -22.80 -16.49 19.32
CA PHE A 460 -23.97 -16.83 20.12
C PHE A 460 -24.41 -18.27 19.87
N LYS A 461 -25.14 -18.87 20.79
CA LYS A 461 -25.67 -20.23 20.63
C LYS A 461 -26.51 -20.44 19.38
N THR A 462 -27.08 -19.37 18.85
CA THR A 462 -27.89 -19.34 17.62
C THR A 462 -27.04 -19.19 16.33
N HIS A 463 -25.74 -18.95 16.47
CA HIS A 463 -24.86 -18.89 15.32
C HIS A 463 -24.70 -20.24 14.62
N LYS A 464 -24.61 -20.25 13.28
CA LYS A 464 -24.51 -21.46 12.46
C LYS A 464 -23.45 -22.46 12.94
N ASP A 465 -22.29 -22.01 13.36
CA ASP A 465 -21.19 -22.87 13.80
C ASP A 465 -21.49 -23.54 15.13
N CYS A 466 -22.18 -22.83 16.04
CA CYS A 466 -22.63 -23.37 17.30
C CYS A 466 -23.72 -24.42 17.09
N ILE A 467 -24.69 -24.14 16.21
CA ILE A 467 -25.76 -25.09 15.84
C ILE A 467 -25.17 -26.35 15.18
N ASN A 468 -24.31 -26.19 14.16
CA ASN A 468 -23.71 -27.29 13.43
C ASN A 468 -22.74 -28.11 14.31
N GLY A 469 -22.01 -27.47 15.18
CA GLY A 469 -21.07 -28.07 16.12
C GLY A 469 -21.71 -28.63 17.38
N ASN A 470 -23.02 -28.41 17.58
CA ASN A 470 -23.81 -28.81 18.73
C ASN A 470 -23.20 -28.37 20.07
N TYR A 471 -22.88 -27.06 20.18
CA TYR A 471 -22.37 -26.45 21.40
C TYR A 471 -23.02 -25.07 21.66
N ASN A 472 -23.05 -24.67 22.92
CA ASN A 472 -23.68 -23.41 23.37
C ASN A 472 -22.63 -22.29 23.43
N GLY A 473 -22.55 -21.46 22.39
CA GLY A 473 -21.62 -20.34 22.31
C GLY A 473 -20.16 -20.75 22.11
N TYR A 474 -19.40 -19.86 21.53
CA TYR A 474 -17.94 -19.99 21.33
C TYR A 474 -17.29 -18.64 21.64
N ALA A 475 -16.23 -18.64 22.39
CA ALA A 475 -15.44 -17.45 22.69
C ALA A 475 -13.96 -17.64 22.35
N LEU A 476 -13.33 -16.61 21.79
CA LEU A 476 -11.90 -16.54 21.49
C LEU A 476 -11.35 -15.18 21.92
N LEU A 477 -10.22 -15.20 22.59
CA LEU A 477 -9.35 -14.05 22.78
C LEU A 477 -7.97 -14.38 22.20
N LYS A 478 -7.45 -13.50 21.36
CA LYS A 478 -6.10 -13.59 20.79
C LYS A 478 -5.40 -12.26 20.94
N GLN A 479 -4.14 -12.30 21.38
CA GLN A 479 -3.28 -11.13 21.42
C GLN A 479 -2.03 -11.39 20.60
N GLU A 480 -1.71 -10.46 19.72
CA GLU A 480 -0.54 -10.47 18.83
C GLU A 480 0.28 -9.22 19.08
N ALA A 481 1.59 -9.35 19.12
CA ALA A 481 2.51 -8.23 19.29
C ALA A 481 3.68 -8.34 18.31
N TRP A 482 3.90 -7.28 17.57
CA TRP A 482 5.06 -7.09 16.69
C TRP A 482 5.90 -5.93 17.18
N THR A 483 7.21 -6.09 17.20
CA THR A 483 8.16 -5.02 17.50
C THR A 483 9.31 -5.06 16.51
N ASP A 484 9.63 -3.92 15.94
CA ASP A 484 10.76 -3.73 15.03
C ASP A 484 11.68 -2.64 15.61
N TRP A 485 12.94 -2.98 15.84
CA TRP A 485 13.99 -2.08 16.28
C TRP A 485 14.96 -1.83 15.13
N THR A 486 15.25 -0.57 14.86
CA THR A 486 16.17 -0.16 13.82
C THR A 486 17.24 0.76 14.40
N LEU A 487 18.51 0.47 14.08
CA LEU A 487 19.65 1.36 14.28
C LEU A 487 20.35 1.52 12.94
N GLU A 488 20.57 2.77 12.53
CA GLU A 488 21.33 3.09 11.32
C GLU A 488 22.37 4.16 11.67
N TRP A 489 23.60 3.92 11.26
CA TRP A 489 24.71 4.85 11.41
C TRP A 489 25.34 5.09 10.06
N LEU A 490 25.29 6.34 9.59
CA LEU A 490 25.75 6.75 8.27
C LEU A 490 26.82 7.83 8.35
N GLY A 491 27.81 7.78 7.49
CA GLY A 491 28.76 8.85 7.22
C GLY A 491 28.65 9.34 5.78
N ASN A 492 28.57 10.64 5.57
CA ASN A 492 28.45 11.25 4.25
C ASN A 492 29.60 12.25 4.06
N TYR A 493 30.28 12.16 2.91
CA TYR A 493 31.32 13.06 2.52
C TYR A 493 31.11 13.51 1.07
N SER A 494 31.12 14.81 0.82
CA SER A 494 31.01 15.39 -0.53
C SER A 494 32.18 16.28 -0.83
N PHE A 495 32.71 16.22 -2.05
CA PHE A 495 33.80 17.08 -2.50
C PHE A 495 33.76 17.26 -4.01
N LYS A 496 34.36 18.39 -4.47
CA LYS A 496 34.53 18.68 -5.89
C LYS A 496 36.01 18.74 -6.25
N ILE A 497 36.32 18.29 -7.45
CA ILE A 497 37.63 18.46 -8.07
C ILE A 497 37.43 19.34 -9.31
N ASN A 498 38.10 20.51 -9.36
CA ASN A 498 38.06 21.47 -10.48
C ASN A 498 36.63 21.94 -10.86
N ASP A 499 35.70 22.03 -9.93
CA ASP A 499 34.31 22.40 -10.13
C ASP A 499 33.53 21.53 -11.13
N GLU A 500 34.19 20.72 -11.93
CA GLU A 500 33.60 19.85 -12.95
C GLU A 500 33.23 18.45 -12.42
N HIS A 501 33.91 17.98 -11.38
CA HIS A 501 33.79 16.64 -10.84
C HIS A 501 33.21 16.68 -9.44
N ASP A 502 31.93 16.40 -9.28
CA ASP A 502 31.24 16.35 -7.98
C ASP A 502 31.11 14.89 -7.50
N PHE A 503 31.67 14.63 -6.30
CA PHE A 503 31.64 13.33 -5.65
C PHE A 503 30.85 13.40 -4.35
N LYS A 504 29.93 12.44 -4.15
CA LYS A 504 29.22 12.21 -2.89
C LYS A 504 29.42 10.75 -2.49
N ILE A 505 30.07 10.54 -1.36
CA ILE A 505 30.37 9.19 -0.83
C ILE A 505 29.57 9.02 0.45
N MET A 506 28.95 7.87 0.61
CA MET A 506 28.26 7.44 1.80
C MET A 506 28.75 6.06 2.23
N GLY A 507 28.97 5.88 3.52
CA GLY A 507 29.20 4.56 4.10
C GLY A 507 28.37 4.41 5.36
N GLY A 508 28.00 3.18 5.73
CA GLY A 508 27.19 3.00 6.92
C GLY A 508 27.03 1.57 7.41
N TYR A 509 26.39 1.49 8.56
CA TYR A 509 26.02 0.28 9.29
C TYR A 509 24.53 0.33 9.60
N SER A 510 23.85 -0.80 9.47
CA SER A 510 22.44 -0.95 9.81
C SER A 510 22.25 -2.23 10.62
N TYR A 511 21.46 -2.14 11.68
CA TYR A 511 20.99 -3.26 12.49
C TYR A 511 19.46 -3.18 12.59
N GLN A 512 18.80 -4.32 12.41
CA GLN A 512 17.37 -4.46 12.63
C GLN A 512 17.09 -5.74 13.42
N GLN A 513 16.15 -5.65 14.36
CA GLN A 513 15.61 -6.80 15.08
C GLN A 513 14.09 -6.74 15.01
N PHE A 514 13.48 -7.80 14.58
CA PHE A 514 12.05 -8.01 14.53
C PHE A 514 11.67 -9.12 15.49
N ASP A 515 10.72 -8.82 16.38
CA ASP A 515 10.13 -9.75 17.32
C ASP A 515 8.62 -9.88 17.04
N TYR A 516 8.12 -11.10 17.04
CA TYR A 516 6.69 -11.39 16.94
C TYR A 516 6.30 -12.44 17.96
N GLU A 517 5.26 -12.16 18.71
CA GLU A 517 4.68 -13.12 19.63
C GLU A 517 3.17 -13.04 19.65
N TRP A 518 2.52 -14.16 19.89
CA TRP A 518 1.09 -14.18 20.14
C TRP A 518 0.70 -15.32 21.08
N PHE A 519 -0.44 -15.12 21.72
CA PHE A 519 -1.16 -16.17 22.42
C PHE A 519 -2.66 -16.05 22.16
N SER A 520 -3.37 -17.18 22.25
CA SER A 520 -4.82 -17.25 22.15
C SER A 520 -5.38 -18.20 23.20
N ALA A 521 -6.62 -17.92 23.60
CA ALA A 521 -7.42 -18.80 24.41
C ALA A 521 -8.86 -18.84 23.89
N SER A 522 -9.44 -20.03 23.81
CA SER A 522 -10.83 -20.24 23.38
C SER A 522 -11.55 -21.24 24.27
N ASN A 523 -12.87 -21.15 24.31
CA ASN A 523 -13.73 -22.13 24.96
C ASN A 523 -15.13 -22.16 24.33
N ARG A 524 -15.92 -23.17 24.67
CA ARG A 524 -17.28 -23.43 24.16
C ARG A 524 -18.19 -23.86 25.30
N ASP A 525 -19.49 -24.02 24.98
CA ASP A 525 -20.52 -24.48 25.91
C ASP A 525 -20.68 -23.58 27.14
N PHE A 526 -21.00 -22.32 26.85
CA PHE A 526 -21.27 -21.32 27.89
C PHE A 526 -22.72 -21.45 28.43
N PRO A 527 -22.93 -21.33 29.72
CA PRO A 527 -24.28 -21.36 30.30
C PRO A 527 -25.14 -20.15 29.92
N SER A 528 -24.50 -19.05 29.51
CA SER A 528 -25.13 -17.79 29.12
C SER A 528 -24.27 -17.01 28.17
N ASP A 529 -24.90 -16.37 27.17
CA ASP A 529 -24.26 -15.42 26.25
C ASP A 529 -23.97 -14.05 26.90
N ALA A 530 -24.39 -13.79 28.13
CA ALA A 530 -24.32 -12.45 28.75
C ALA A 530 -22.90 -11.93 29.01
N PHE A 531 -21.93 -12.83 29.15
CA PHE A 531 -20.52 -12.44 29.40
C PHE A 531 -19.68 -12.33 28.14
N LEU A 532 -20.18 -12.81 27.02
CA LEU A 532 -19.48 -12.87 25.75
C LEU A 532 -18.08 -13.51 25.94
N TYR A 533 -17.05 -12.95 25.30
CA TYR A 533 -15.64 -13.38 25.44
C TYR A 533 -14.98 -12.94 26.76
N ASN A 534 -15.68 -12.24 27.67
CA ASN A 534 -15.06 -11.71 28.89
C ASN A 534 -14.96 -12.72 30.04
N TYR A 535 -15.49 -13.93 29.86
CA TYR A 535 -15.49 -14.98 30.86
C TYR A 535 -15.21 -16.37 30.25
N LEU A 536 -14.00 -16.57 29.72
CA LEU A 536 -13.61 -17.80 29.01
C LEU A 536 -13.69 -19.04 29.91
N GLN A 537 -13.33 -18.94 31.18
CA GLN A 537 -13.39 -20.05 32.12
C GLN A 537 -14.81 -20.54 32.43
N GLY A 538 -15.85 -19.80 32.04
CA GLY A 538 -17.26 -20.18 32.20
C GLY A 538 -17.71 -21.24 31.19
N GLY A 539 -16.95 -21.48 30.12
CA GLY A 539 -17.22 -22.56 29.20
C GLY A 539 -16.84 -23.94 29.75
N GLU A 540 -17.57 -24.96 29.37
CA GLU A 540 -17.45 -26.32 29.90
C GLU A 540 -16.70 -27.27 28.94
N TYR A 541 -16.60 -26.93 27.62
CA TYR A 541 -16.09 -27.84 26.59
C TYR A 541 -14.69 -28.33 26.86
N GLU A 542 -13.77 -27.45 27.19
CA GLU A 542 -12.35 -27.82 27.41
C GLU A 542 -12.19 -28.65 28.69
N LYS A 543 -13.03 -28.41 29.71
CA LYS A 543 -13.03 -29.20 30.95
C LYS A 543 -13.51 -30.64 30.69
N VAL A 544 -14.54 -30.80 29.87
CA VAL A 544 -15.13 -32.11 29.56
C VAL A 544 -14.26 -32.91 28.62
N ASN A 545 -13.67 -32.28 27.60
CA ASN A 545 -12.89 -32.93 26.57
C ASN A 545 -11.39 -33.08 26.91
N GLY A 546 -10.94 -32.52 28.04
CA GLY A 546 -9.55 -32.59 28.46
C GLY A 546 -8.54 -31.92 27.51
N ARG A 547 -9.01 -31.06 26.63
CA ARG A 547 -8.18 -30.28 25.70
C ARG A 547 -8.11 -28.84 26.16
N LEU A 548 -6.93 -28.24 25.99
CA LEU A 548 -6.74 -26.82 26.26
C LEU A 548 -6.95 -26.04 24.95
N GLY A 549 -7.93 -25.14 24.93
CA GLY A 549 -8.13 -24.18 23.85
C GLY A 549 -7.13 -23.01 23.96
N MET A 550 -5.83 -23.32 24.12
CA MET A 550 -4.77 -22.33 24.28
C MET A 550 -3.62 -22.62 23.32
N GLU A 551 -3.15 -21.57 22.67
CA GLU A 551 -2.01 -21.62 21.78
C GLU A 551 -1.09 -20.42 22.00
N SER A 552 0.19 -20.57 21.74
CA SER A 552 1.15 -19.49 21.77
C SER A 552 2.26 -19.69 20.74
N HIS A 553 2.84 -18.59 20.30
CA HIS A 553 3.93 -18.59 19.34
C HIS A 553 4.88 -17.41 19.58
N LYS A 554 6.17 -17.63 19.33
CA LYS A 554 7.17 -16.57 19.39
C LYS A 554 8.25 -16.80 18.34
N GLU A 555 8.64 -15.72 17.66
CA GLU A 555 9.71 -15.74 16.68
C GLU A 555 10.49 -14.42 16.64
N GLU A 556 11.76 -14.52 16.26
CA GLU A 556 12.70 -13.41 16.17
C GLU A 556 13.46 -13.47 14.84
N GLU A 557 13.79 -12.31 14.31
CA GLU A 557 14.67 -12.15 13.14
C GLU A 557 15.63 -11.00 13.36
N LYS A 558 16.91 -11.21 13.01
CA LYS A 558 17.97 -10.19 13.08
C LYS A 558 18.62 -10.01 11.73
N THR A 559 18.81 -8.75 11.36
CA THR A 559 19.53 -8.37 10.13
C THR A 559 20.62 -7.36 10.46
N ILE A 560 21.79 -7.58 9.93
CA ILE A 560 22.96 -6.69 10.04
C ILE A 560 23.40 -6.35 8.62
N ALA A 561 23.76 -5.09 8.35
CA ALA A 561 24.28 -4.72 7.05
C ALA A 561 25.37 -3.65 7.11
N PHE A 562 26.35 -3.79 6.22
CA PHE A 562 27.32 -2.75 5.87
C PHE A 562 26.98 -2.26 4.46
N LEU A 563 26.99 -0.96 4.27
CA LEU A 563 26.62 -0.35 3.00
C LEU A 563 27.55 0.77 2.60
N GLY A 564 27.73 0.94 1.29
CA GLY A 564 28.48 2.03 0.70
C GLY A 564 27.86 2.48 -0.61
N ARG A 565 27.91 3.78 -0.89
CA ARG A 565 27.45 4.38 -2.13
C ARG A 565 28.39 5.50 -2.56
N ILE A 566 28.68 5.57 -3.84
CA ILE A 566 29.34 6.68 -4.49
C ILE A 566 28.44 7.24 -5.59
N ASN A 567 28.23 8.55 -5.56
CA ASN A 567 27.63 9.28 -6.67
C ASN A 567 28.70 10.20 -7.25
N TYR A 568 28.81 10.18 -8.56
CA TYR A 568 29.74 11.00 -9.33
C TYR A 568 28.98 11.77 -10.40
N ASN A 569 29.20 13.06 -10.51
CA ASN A 569 28.62 13.93 -11.50
C ASN A 569 29.75 14.69 -12.21
N TRP A 570 29.85 14.54 -13.52
CA TRP A 570 30.76 15.28 -14.38
C TRP A 570 30.00 16.34 -15.16
N ASN A 571 30.18 17.61 -14.79
CA ASN A 571 29.65 18.77 -15.48
C ASN A 571 28.13 18.73 -15.76
N ASP A 572 27.36 18.03 -14.95
CA ASP A 572 25.95 17.74 -15.20
C ASP A 572 25.68 17.04 -16.55
N VAL A 573 26.71 16.47 -17.21
CA VAL A 573 26.60 15.74 -18.48
C VAL A 573 26.53 14.23 -18.23
N PHE A 574 27.47 13.70 -17.46
CA PHE A 574 27.51 12.28 -17.11
C PHE A 574 27.39 12.11 -15.61
N LEU A 575 26.44 11.27 -15.23
CA LEU A 575 26.20 10.92 -13.83
C LEU A 575 26.40 9.42 -13.67
N PHE A 576 27.03 9.03 -12.56
CA PHE A 576 27.25 7.64 -12.20
C PHE A 576 26.92 7.42 -10.73
N THR A 577 26.27 6.31 -10.41
CA THR A 577 26.05 5.84 -9.03
C THR A 577 26.49 4.40 -8.92
N GLY A 578 27.34 4.10 -7.96
CA GLY A 578 27.71 2.75 -7.57
C GLY A 578 27.35 2.51 -6.12
N SER A 579 26.78 1.35 -5.78
CA SER A 579 26.48 0.98 -4.41
C SER A 579 26.77 -0.48 -4.16
N LEU A 580 27.13 -0.77 -2.91
CA LEU A 580 27.40 -2.11 -2.40
C LEU A 580 26.77 -2.27 -1.03
N ARG A 581 26.03 -3.35 -0.85
CA ARG A 581 25.51 -3.76 0.46
C ARG A 581 25.90 -5.19 0.76
N HIS A 582 26.48 -5.40 1.94
CA HIS A 582 26.81 -6.70 2.48
C HIS A 582 25.93 -6.94 3.70
N GLU A 583 25.01 -7.89 3.61
CA GLU A 583 23.95 -8.10 4.59
C GLU A 583 23.91 -9.53 5.09
N GLY A 584 23.76 -9.69 6.39
CA GLY A 584 23.55 -10.96 7.07
C GLY A 584 22.17 -11.01 7.70
N ASN A 585 21.47 -12.17 7.57
CA ASN A 585 20.15 -12.37 8.15
C ASN A 585 20.06 -13.73 8.84
N SER A 586 19.45 -13.77 10.02
CA SER A 586 19.37 -14.94 10.89
C SER A 586 18.55 -16.11 10.35
N LYS A 587 17.69 -15.88 9.33
CA LYS A 587 16.80 -16.90 8.73
C LYS A 587 17.52 -17.97 7.91
N PHE A 588 18.66 -17.60 7.33
CA PHE A 588 19.38 -18.47 6.39
C PHE A 588 20.18 -19.57 7.07
N GLY A 589 20.58 -20.54 6.27
CA GLY A 589 21.48 -21.61 6.67
C GLY A 589 22.80 -21.08 7.26
N GLU A 590 23.49 -21.88 8.05
CA GLU A 590 24.61 -21.42 8.88
C GLU A 590 25.72 -20.78 8.05
N ASP A 591 26.07 -21.37 6.89
CA ASP A 591 27.11 -20.88 5.99
C ASP A 591 26.64 -19.84 4.97
N HIS A 592 25.32 -19.58 4.90
CA HIS A 592 24.71 -18.74 3.87
C HIS A 592 23.99 -17.50 4.42
N LYS A 593 24.24 -17.13 5.69
CA LYS A 593 23.63 -15.95 6.34
C LYS A 593 23.97 -14.63 5.65
N TRP A 594 25.13 -14.53 5.01
CA TRP A 594 25.61 -13.31 4.39
C TRP A 594 25.42 -13.30 2.88
N GLY A 595 24.91 -12.17 2.37
CA GLY A 595 24.73 -11.90 0.95
C GLY A 595 25.39 -10.59 0.53
N LEU A 596 25.90 -10.52 -0.71
CA LEU A 596 26.49 -9.33 -1.30
C LEU A 596 25.62 -8.82 -2.45
N PHE A 597 25.24 -7.56 -2.41
CA PHE A 597 24.29 -6.92 -3.31
C PHE A 597 24.91 -5.68 -4.00
N PRO A 598 25.60 -5.85 -5.12
CA PRO A 598 26.16 -4.75 -5.89
C PRO A 598 25.11 -4.12 -6.79
N ALA A 599 25.24 -2.79 -7.00
CA ALA A 599 24.45 -2.08 -7.99
C ALA A 599 25.23 -0.93 -8.60
N ALA A 600 24.93 -0.64 -9.87
CA ALA A 600 25.52 0.45 -10.62
C ALA A 600 24.50 1.08 -11.57
N SER A 601 24.56 2.39 -11.73
CA SER A 601 23.76 3.10 -12.72
C SER A 601 24.52 4.27 -13.31
N ALA A 602 24.22 4.59 -14.57
CA ALA A 602 24.80 5.71 -15.29
C ALA A 602 23.69 6.49 -16.01
N ALA A 603 23.88 7.80 -16.12
CA ALA A 603 23.00 8.64 -16.91
C ALA A 603 23.83 9.62 -17.75
N TRP A 604 23.33 9.87 -18.96
CA TRP A 604 23.87 10.85 -19.90
C TRP A 604 22.82 11.89 -20.23
N ARG A 605 23.07 13.14 -19.86
CA ARG A 605 22.21 14.27 -20.21
C ARG A 605 22.56 14.77 -21.62
N VAL A 606 21.89 14.18 -22.59
CA VAL A 606 22.05 14.44 -24.03
C VAL A 606 21.73 15.91 -24.34
N SER A 607 20.79 16.52 -23.61
CA SER A 607 20.42 17.95 -23.72
C SER A 607 21.58 18.93 -23.49
N LYS A 608 22.68 18.49 -22.85
CA LYS A 608 23.89 19.29 -22.65
C LYS A 608 24.82 19.31 -23.87
N LEU A 609 24.49 18.57 -24.92
CA LEU A 609 25.26 18.64 -26.20
C LEU A 609 25.00 19.97 -26.90
N PRO A 610 26.00 20.54 -27.58
CA PRO A 610 25.89 21.85 -28.27
C PRO A 610 24.71 21.96 -29.26
N VAL A 611 24.28 20.84 -29.84
CA VAL A 611 23.14 20.79 -30.78
C VAL A 611 21.81 21.18 -30.09
N PHE A 612 21.69 21.05 -28.78
CA PHE A 612 20.49 21.37 -28.01
C PHE A 612 20.58 22.71 -27.25
N GLU A 613 21.76 23.36 -27.21
CA GLU A 613 22.03 24.56 -26.40
C GLU A 613 21.08 25.71 -26.70
N ASN A 614 20.60 25.82 -27.95
CA ASN A 614 19.66 26.87 -28.39
C ASN A 614 18.30 26.27 -28.80
N SER A 615 17.98 25.04 -28.37
CA SER A 615 16.71 24.42 -28.70
C SER A 615 15.57 25.00 -27.87
N SER A 616 14.54 25.55 -28.47
CA SER A 616 13.31 25.95 -27.82
C SER A 616 12.34 24.78 -27.55
N ALA A 617 12.67 23.59 -28.08
CA ALA A 617 11.80 22.42 -27.97
C ALA A 617 12.28 21.42 -26.90
N VAL A 618 13.58 21.36 -26.62
CA VAL A 618 14.18 20.38 -25.69
C VAL A 618 14.80 21.14 -24.52
N ASP A 619 14.20 21.01 -23.34
CA ASP A 619 14.71 21.60 -22.11
C ASP A 619 15.66 20.64 -21.39
N ASP A 620 15.27 19.36 -21.27
CA ASP A 620 16.12 18.29 -20.76
C ASP A 620 15.85 16.97 -21.48
N LEU A 621 16.90 16.23 -21.80
CA LEU A 621 16.85 14.90 -22.36
C LEU A 621 17.98 14.07 -21.76
N LYS A 622 17.61 12.99 -21.04
CA LYS A 622 18.52 12.17 -20.27
C LYS A 622 18.30 10.69 -20.58
N LEU A 623 19.38 9.99 -20.97
CA LEU A 623 19.42 8.54 -21.12
C LEU A 623 19.94 7.93 -19.83
N ARG A 624 19.33 6.84 -19.36
CA ARG A 624 19.69 6.12 -18.13
C ARG A 624 19.87 4.64 -18.40
N PHE A 625 20.88 4.07 -17.76
CA PHE A 625 21.07 2.62 -17.67
C PHE A 625 21.35 2.24 -16.23
N SER A 626 20.72 1.16 -15.75
CA SER A 626 20.97 0.65 -14.42
C SER A 626 21.04 -0.88 -14.39
N TYR A 627 21.87 -1.37 -13.48
CA TYR A 627 22.05 -2.77 -13.10
C TYR A 627 22.05 -2.87 -11.58
N GLY A 628 21.32 -3.84 -11.03
CA GLY A 628 21.32 -4.06 -9.60
C GLY A 628 20.99 -5.49 -9.23
N VAL A 629 21.64 -5.97 -8.16
CA VAL A 629 21.37 -7.24 -7.52
C VAL A 629 20.81 -6.95 -6.13
N THR A 630 19.67 -7.55 -5.82
CA THR A 630 19.06 -7.52 -4.48
C THR A 630 18.80 -8.94 -4.01
N GLY A 631 18.81 -9.16 -2.70
CA GLY A 631 18.45 -10.45 -2.10
C GLY A 631 16.97 -10.50 -1.71
N ARG A 632 16.46 -11.68 -1.36
CA ARG A 632 15.16 -11.88 -0.73
C ARG A 632 15.26 -12.79 0.47
N SER A 633 14.51 -12.45 1.52
CA SER A 633 14.41 -13.18 2.79
C SER A 633 12.96 -13.36 3.27
N GLY A 634 11.97 -13.22 2.38
CA GLY A 634 10.55 -13.19 2.73
C GLY A 634 9.91 -14.56 3.06
N PHE A 635 10.69 -15.63 3.22
CA PHE A 635 10.22 -16.94 3.68
C PHE A 635 10.14 -17.01 5.22
N ASP A 636 9.45 -18.03 5.74
CA ASP A 636 9.19 -18.19 7.16
C ASP A 636 10.47 -18.36 7.99
N ARG A 637 10.46 -17.80 9.20
CA ARG A 637 11.58 -17.90 10.14
C ARG A 637 11.83 -19.34 10.55
N TYR A 638 13.08 -19.67 10.86
CA TYR A 638 13.54 -21.01 11.26
C TYR A 638 13.32 -22.11 10.20
N THR A 639 13.03 -21.77 8.93
CA THR A 639 12.83 -22.77 7.86
C THR A 639 14.12 -23.55 7.54
N ALA A 640 15.27 -22.88 7.61
CA ALA A 640 16.58 -23.51 7.39
C ALA A 640 17.02 -24.42 8.56
N GLN A 641 16.42 -24.26 9.74
CA GLN A 641 16.84 -24.86 10.99
C GLN A 641 15.97 -26.08 11.34
N ALA A 642 16.50 -26.95 12.20
CA ALA A 642 15.72 -28.05 12.76
C ALA A 642 14.67 -27.51 13.73
N LYS A 643 13.41 -27.85 13.49
CA LYS A 643 12.27 -27.57 14.37
C LYS A 643 11.85 -28.84 15.07
N TYR A 644 11.44 -28.71 16.32
CA TYR A 644 10.76 -29.81 17.02
C TYR A 644 9.28 -29.47 17.16
N SER A 645 8.41 -30.43 16.87
CA SER A 645 6.97 -30.30 17.06
C SER A 645 6.42 -31.47 17.84
N GLY A 646 5.32 -31.23 18.54
CA GLY A 646 4.57 -32.34 19.15
C GLY A 646 3.78 -33.08 18.06
N PHE A 647 3.87 -34.40 18.04
CA PHE A 647 3.07 -35.17 17.13
C PHE A 647 2.63 -36.47 17.79
N GLY A 648 1.33 -36.72 17.71
CA GLY A 648 0.73 -37.87 18.30
C GLY A 648 0.86 -37.96 19.82
N GLN A 649 0.16 -38.90 20.39
CA GLN A 649 0.26 -39.23 21.79
C GLN A 649 0.66 -40.70 21.90
N TYR A 650 1.55 -41.04 22.84
CA TYR A 650 1.85 -42.42 23.19
C TYR A 650 1.54 -42.62 24.65
N TYR A 651 1.10 -43.85 24.98
CA TYR A 651 0.87 -44.21 26.35
C TYR A 651 2.21 -44.41 27.08
N SER A 652 2.38 -43.72 28.19
CA SER A 652 3.58 -43.87 29.02
C SER A 652 3.25 -44.73 30.25
N ASP A 653 3.85 -45.89 30.34
CA ASP A 653 3.73 -46.74 31.52
C ASP A 653 4.24 -46.09 32.81
N THR A 654 5.26 -45.23 32.67
CA THR A 654 5.81 -44.50 33.81
C THR A 654 4.83 -43.54 34.43
N TYR A 655 4.04 -42.86 33.60
CA TYR A 655 3.04 -41.88 34.05
C TYR A 655 1.61 -42.42 34.06
N GLY A 656 1.37 -43.64 33.57
CA GLY A 656 0.05 -44.24 33.51
C GLY A 656 -0.98 -43.48 32.66
N LYS A 657 -0.52 -42.71 31.66
CA LYS A 657 -1.36 -41.85 30.80
C LYS A 657 -0.74 -41.61 29.43
N PHE A 658 -1.57 -41.17 28.50
CA PHE A 658 -1.08 -40.67 27.22
C PHE A 658 -0.32 -39.36 27.39
N ILE A 659 0.88 -39.29 26.84
CA ILE A 659 1.73 -38.08 26.79
C ILE A 659 2.06 -37.75 25.33
N MET A 660 2.26 -36.44 25.08
CA MET A 660 2.65 -35.92 23.77
C MET A 660 4.05 -36.39 23.40
N GLY A 661 4.18 -36.99 22.21
CA GLY A 661 5.46 -37.23 21.59
C GLY A 661 6.04 -36.00 20.93
N TYR A 662 7.36 -35.80 21.06
CA TYR A 662 8.06 -34.72 20.38
C TYR A 662 9.12 -35.27 19.44
N GLY A 663 9.25 -34.68 18.26
CA GLY A 663 10.27 -35.09 17.29
C GLY A 663 10.52 -33.99 16.26
N PRO A 664 11.37 -34.22 15.26
CA PRO A 664 11.64 -33.29 14.18
C PRO A 664 10.33 -32.85 13.50
N GLY A 665 10.12 -31.56 13.35
CA GLY A 665 8.93 -30.93 12.77
C GLY A 665 9.09 -30.48 11.31
N ASN A 666 10.32 -30.60 10.77
CA ASN A 666 10.64 -30.27 9.37
C ASN A 666 11.93 -31.01 8.96
N ASN A 667 12.21 -30.97 7.66
CA ASN A 667 13.54 -31.29 7.13
C ASN A 667 14.36 -30.00 7.11
N PRO A 668 15.38 -29.81 7.96
CA PRO A 668 16.24 -28.64 7.92
C PRO A 668 17.06 -28.59 6.64
N ASN A 669 17.30 -27.40 6.11
CA ASN A 669 18.24 -27.18 5.02
C ASN A 669 19.27 -26.11 5.41
N TYR A 670 20.42 -26.53 5.88
CA TYR A 670 21.51 -25.64 6.30
C TYR A 670 22.18 -24.95 5.10
N ASP A 671 21.97 -25.45 3.87
CA ASP A 671 22.42 -24.83 2.61
C ASP A 671 21.43 -23.78 2.07
N LEU A 672 20.31 -23.51 2.77
CA LEU A 672 19.33 -22.55 2.31
C LEU A 672 19.94 -21.14 2.23
N ALA A 673 20.03 -20.62 1.02
CA ALA A 673 20.74 -19.38 0.67
C ALA A 673 19.78 -18.28 0.19
N TRP A 674 20.35 -17.12 -0.07
CA TRP A 674 19.65 -15.95 -0.60
C TRP A 674 19.06 -16.20 -1.99
N GLU A 675 17.78 -15.95 -2.13
CA GLU A 675 17.16 -15.75 -3.44
C GLU A 675 17.64 -14.38 -3.98
N LYS A 676 18.11 -14.32 -5.23
CA LYS A 676 18.64 -13.12 -5.85
C LYS A 676 17.71 -12.57 -6.92
N GLN A 677 17.49 -11.26 -6.90
CA GLN A 677 16.82 -10.54 -7.97
C GLN A 677 17.85 -9.71 -8.73
N ILE A 678 18.07 -10.03 -9.99
CA ILE A 678 18.92 -9.27 -10.90
C ILE A 678 18.02 -8.41 -11.78
N SER A 679 18.32 -7.11 -11.87
CA SER A 679 17.52 -6.15 -12.60
C SER A 679 18.39 -5.36 -13.58
N TYR A 680 17.89 -5.19 -14.81
CA TYR A 680 18.41 -4.28 -15.82
C TYR A 680 17.32 -3.30 -16.22
N ASN A 681 17.64 -2.02 -16.32
CA ASN A 681 16.71 -0.99 -16.77
C ASN A 681 17.41 -0.02 -17.72
N LEU A 682 16.77 0.27 -18.86
CA LEU A 682 17.12 1.31 -19.80
C LEU A 682 16.01 2.35 -19.80
N GLY A 683 16.36 3.61 -19.56
CA GLY A 683 15.36 4.68 -19.41
C GLY A 683 15.70 5.92 -20.23
N ILE A 684 14.68 6.67 -20.56
CA ILE A 684 14.75 8.00 -21.17
C ILE A 684 13.87 8.92 -20.34
N ASP A 685 14.45 10.02 -19.80
CA ASP A 685 13.68 11.10 -19.22
C ASP A 685 13.70 12.28 -20.18
N TYR A 686 12.56 12.94 -20.35
CA TYR A 686 12.43 14.08 -21.26
C TYR A 686 11.61 15.19 -20.61
N THR A 687 12.04 16.45 -20.89
CA THR A 687 11.32 17.66 -20.57
C THR A 687 11.40 18.56 -21.80
N LEU A 688 10.25 18.99 -22.30
CA LEU A 688 10.12 19.65 -23.61
C LEU A 688 9.21 20.88 -23.50
N PHE A 689 9.40 21.85 -24.44
CA PHE A 689 8.51 23.01 -24.64
C PHE A 689 8.35 23.88 -23.41
N ASN A 690 9.47 24.33 -22.83
CA ASN A 690 9.53 25.13 -21.59
C ASN A 690 8.84 24.40 -20.41
N SER A 691 9.22 23.15 -20.21
CA SER A 691 8.74 22.26 -19.15
C SER A 691 7.24 21.93 -19.19
N ARG A 692 6.55 22.26 -20.31
CA ARG A 692 5.12 21.98 -20.45
C ARG A 692 4.82 20.49 -20.73
N LEU A 693 5.77 19.79 -21.32
CA LEU A 693 5.65 18.35 -21.59
C LEU A 693 6.83 17.63 -20.96
N SER A 694 6.57 16.74 -20.02
CA SER A 694 7.60 15.93 -19.36
C SER A 694 7.16 14.49 -19.23
N GLY A 695 8.12 13.59 -19.08
CA GLY A 695 7.81 12.20 -18.87
C GLY A 695 9.03 11.30 -18.86
N SER A 696 8.77 9.99 -18.88
CA SER A 696 9.79 8.97 -18.95
C SER A 696 9.33 7.76 -19.78
N PHE A 697 10.29 7.08 -20.35
CA PHE A 697 10.14 5.73 -20.92
C PHE A 697 11.19 4.83 -20.27
N ASP A 698 10.77 3.69 -19.74
CA ASP A 698 11.64 2.70 -19.13
C ASP A 698 11.37 1.31 -19.74
N ALA A 699 12.42 0.59 -20.12
CA ALA A 699 12.37 -0.81 -20.51
C ALA A 699 13.19 -1.63 -19.50
N PHE A 700 12.62 -2.72 -18.99
CA PHE A 700 13.24 -3.47 -17.91
C PHE A 700 13.23 -4.99 -18.14
N ILE A 701 14.23 -5.64 -17.55
CA ILE A 701 14.29 -7.10 -17.38
C ILE A 701 14.66 -7.35 -15.92
N ARG A 702 13.88 -8.22 -15.24
CA ARG A 702 14.13 -8.71 -13.89
C ARG A 702 14.24 -10.23 -13.94
N GLU A 703 15.28 -10.79 -13.33
CA GLU A 703 15.50 -12.22 -13.25
C GLU A 703 15.67 -12.63 -11.79
N GLY A 704 14.74 -13.45 -11.28
CA GLY A 704 14.87 -14.11 -10.00
C GLY A 704 15.72 -15.36 -10.18
N ARG A 705 16.83 -15.48 -9.46
CA ARG A 705 17.70 -16.65 -9.45
C ARG A 705 17.76 -17.25 -8.06
N ASP A 706 18.05 -18.54 -8.02
CA ASP A 706 18.11 -19.28 -6.77
C ASP A 706 16.78 -19.17 -5.99
N VAL A 707 15.65 -19.14 -6.75
CA VAL A 707 14.31 -18.95 -6.18
C VAL A 707 13.98 -20.11 -5.25
N ILE A 708 13.53 -19.77 -4.03
CA ILE A 708 13.21 -20.74 -3.00
C ILE A 708 11.86 -21.41 -3.33
N GLY A 709 11.89 -22.74 -3.39
CA GLY A 709 10.72 -23.59 -3.57
C GLY A 709 10.66 -24.68 -2.50
N GLU A 710 9.52 -25.34 -2.42
CA GLU A 710 9.29 -26.51 -1.57
C GLU A 710 9.26 -27.74 -2.47
N TYR A 711 10.15 -28.70 -2.19
CA TYR A 711 10.40 -29.85 -3.05
C TYR A 711 10.12 -31.16 -2.34
N PRO A 712 9.47 -32.13 -3.02
CA PRO A 712 9.29 -33.46 -2.49
C PRO A 712 10.63 -34.18 -2.34
N VAL A 713 10.77 -34.95 -1.28
CA VAL A 713 11.95 -35.76 -0.99
C VAL A 713 11.55 -37.17 -0.56
N PRO A 714 12.40 -38.19 -0.81
CA PRO A 714 12.08 -39.58 -0.48
C PRO A 714 12.05 -39.83 1.04
N LEU A 715 11.13 -40.68 1.44
CA LEU A 715 11.01 -41.20 2.80
C LEU A 715 11.34 -42.71 2.82
N PRO A 716 12.40 -43.21 3.48
CA PRO A 716 13.55 -42.47 4.04
C PRO A 716 14.55 -42.00 2.97
N PRO A 717 15.61 -41.24 3.25
CA PRO A 717 16.15 -40.93 4.59
C PRO A 717 15.59 -39.67 5.24
N TYR A 718 14.79 -38.88 4.52
CA TYR A 718 14.16 -37.71 5.08
C TYR A 718 13.01 -38.07 6.03
N LEU A 719 12.74 -37.24 7.03
CA LEU A 719 11.70 -37.47 8.02
C LEU A 719 10.33 -36.88 7.59
N HIS A 720 10.34 -35.89 6.71
CA HIS A 720 9.18 -35.28 6.11
C HIS A 720 9.26 -35.35 4.59
N ASP A 721 8.13 -35.31 3.93
CA ASP A 721 7.99 -35.47 2.47
C ASP A 721 8.49 -34.29 1.65
N LYS A 722 8.83 -33.14 2.30
CA LYS A 722 9.24 -31.91 1.63
C LYS A 722 10.42 -31.23 2.29
N ILE A 723 11.17 -30.47 1.49
CA ILE A 723 12.28 -29.61 1.93
C ILE A 723 12.25 -28.28 1.16
N TYR A 724 12.66 -27.19 1.80
CA TYR A 724 12.88 -25.90 1.13
C TYR A 724 14.29 -25.87 0.51
N ALA A 725 14.39 -25.46 -0.77
CA ALA A 725 15.66 -25.39 -1.48
C ALA A 725 15.68 -24.25 -2.52
N ASN A 726 16.90 -23.79 -2.83
CA ASN A 726 17.15 -22.77 -3.85
C ASN A 726 17.35 -23.43 -5.23
N VAL A 727 16.34 -23.45 -6.08
CA VAL A 727 16.38 -24.14 -7.39
C VAL A 727 15.83 -23.27 -8.51
N GLY A 728 14.78 -22.50 -8.27
CA GLY A 728 13.97 -21.86 -9.26
C GLY A 728 14.64 -20.67 -9.98
N THR A 729 14.16 -20.38 -11.18
CA THR A 729 14.47 -19.15 -11.93
C THR A 729 13.18 -18.56 -12.48
N THR A 730 12.96 -17.26 -12.26
CA THR A 730 11.83 -16.50 -12.80
C THR A 730 12.33 -15.36 -13.69
N THR A 731 11.49 -14.89 -14.59
CA THR A 731 11.81 -13.71 -15.43
C THR A 731 10.60 -12.82 -15.55
N SER A 732 10.74 -11.53 -15.28
CA SER A 732 9.75 -10.49 -15.58
C SER A 732 10.38 -9.44 -16.49
N LYS A 733 9.67 -9.07 -17.57
CA LYS A 733 10.12 -8.05 -18.51
C LYS A 733 8.97 -7.19 -18.99
N GLY A 734 9.27 -5.95 -19.30
CA GLY A 734 8.26 -5.02 -19.76
C GLY A 734 8.80 -3.65 -20.09
N PHE A 735 7.88 -2.75 -20.31
CA PHE A 735 8.18 -1.33 -20.48
C PHE A 735 7.10 -0.47 -19.83
N GLU A 736 7.48 0.73 -19.46
CA GLU A 736 6.68 1.73 -18.78
C GLU A 736 6.80 3.05 -19.54
N PHE A 737 5.69 3.74 -19.72
CA PHE A 737 5.65 5.04 -20.37
C PHE A 737 4.81 5.99 -19.53
N GLN A 738 5.36 7.18 -19.25
CA GLN A 738 4.70 8.23 -18.51
C GLN A 738 4.79 9.55 -19.26
N VAL A 739 3.68 10.26 -19.33
CA VAL A 739 3.58 11.61 -19.91
C VAL A 739 2.83 12.51 -18.95
N ASN A 740 3.36 13.71 -18.70
CA ASN A 740 2.68 14.80 -18.04
C ASN A 740 2.70 15.99 -19.00
N TRP A 741 1.55 16.57 -19.27
CA TRP A 741 1.42 17.66 -20.24
C TRP A 741 0.51 18.76 -19.73
N ASP A 742 1.06 19.97 -19.58
CA ASP A 742 0.33 21.21 -19.34
C ASP A 742 -0.10 21.78 -20.68
N ALA A 743 -1.21 21.24 -21.21
CA ALA A 743 -1.65 21.45 -22.59
C ALA A 743 -2.11 22.90 -22.84
N VAL A 744 -2.82 23.50 -21.86
CA VAL A 744 -3.30 24.88 -21.94
C VAL A 744 -3.01 25.58 -20.62
N GLN A 745 -2.41 26.77 -20.72
CA GLN A 745 -2.17 27.61 -19.55
C GLN A 745 -2.46 29.07 -19.94
N THR A 746 -3.52 29.62 -19.38
CA THR A 746 -3.95 31.01 -19.53
C THR A 746 -4.24 31.59 -18.15
N LYS A 747 -4.50 32.91 -18.08
CA LYS A 747 -4.80 33.60 -16.82
C LYS A 747 -5.97 32.96 -16.05
N ASP A 748 -7.07 32.62 -16.73
CA ASP A 748 -8.29 32.15 -16.09
C ASP A 748 -8.54 30.65 -16.27
N PHE A 749 -7.84 30.00 -17.19
CA PHE A 749 -8.05 28.58 -17.53
C PHE A 749 -6.75 27.84 -17.71
N SER A 750 -6.64 26.68 -17.05
CA SER A 750 -5.56 25.72 -17.33
C SER A 750 -6.11 24.30 -17.53
N TYR A 751 -5.43 23.54 -18.38
CA TYR A 751 -5.69 22.13 -18.62
C TYR A 751 -4.39 21.37 -18.59
N SER A 752 -4.30 20.41 -17.65
CA SER A 752 -3.18 19.49 -17.51
C SER A 752 -3.67 18.05 -17.68
N THR A 753 -2.88 17.22 -18.32
CA THR A 753 -3.18 15.79 -18.48
C THR A 753 -1.98 14.92 -18.18
N ASN A 754 -2.20 13.75 -17.59
CA ASN A 754 -1.17 12.75 -17.35
C ASN A 754 -1.62 11.37 -17.87
N LEU A 755 -0.70 10.65 -18.49
CA LEU A 755 -0.92 9.31 -19.03
C LEU A 755 0.18 8.39 -18.54
N ASN A 756 -0.23 7.25 -17.97
CA ASN A 756 0.68 6.15 -17.63
C ASN A 756 0.25 4.90 -18.39
N LEU A 757 1.21 4.24 -19.00
CA LEU A 757 1.04 2.97 -19.70
C LEU A 757 2.14 2.02 -19.28
N ALA A 758 1.77 0.80 -18.89
CA ALA A 758 2.72 -0.25 -18.56
C ALA A 758 2.38 -1.55 -19.28
N TYR A 759 3.41 -2.25 -19.70
CA TYR A 759 3.34 -3.62 -20.20
C TYR A 759 4.25 -4.50 -19.37
N THR A 760 3.72 -5.60 -18.80
CA THR A 760 4.50 -6.54 -17.99
C THR A 760 4.18 -7.97 -18.37
N LYS A 761 5.23 -8.82 -18.44
CA LYS A 761 5.10 -10.25 -18.69
C LYS A 761 6.07 -11.01 -17.78
N SER A 762 5.52 -11.89 -16.91
CA SER A 762 6.28 -12.71 -15.97
C SER A 762 6.16 -14.18 -16.31
N LYS A 763 7.29 -14.92 -16.21
CA LYS A 763 7.39 -16.36 -16.50
C LYS A 763 8.17 -17.08 -15.42
N LEU A 764 7.77 -18.29 -15.12
CA LEU A 764 8.60 -19.29 -14.47
C LEU A 764 9.52 -19.89 -15.56
N LYS A 765 10.83 -19.68 -15.44
CA LYS A 765 11.80 -20.14 -16.44
C LYS A 765 12.18 -21.59 -16.17
N SER A 766 12.47 -21.92 -14.91
CA SER A 766 12.73 -23.25 -14.43
C SER A 766 12.55 -23.31 -12.90
N PHE A 767 12.21 -24.47 -12.37
CA PHE A 767 12.12 -24.72 -10.92
C PHE A 767 12.53 -26.14 -10.54
N SER A 768 13.19 -26.85 -11.42
CA SER A 768 13.74 -28.19 -11.20
C SER A 768 15.23 -28.24 -11.52
N ASN A 769 15.98 -29.12 -10.85
CA ASN A 769 17.36 -29.46 -11.14
C ASN A 769 17.59 -30.96 -10.92
N GLU A 770 18.83 -31.45 -11.05
CA GLU A 770 19.16 -32.87 -10.89
C GLU A 770 18.82 -33.43 -9.51
N LYS A 771 18.93 -32.59 -8.45
CA LYS A 771 18.71 -33.02 -7.05
C LYS A 771 17.24 -32.87 -6.63
N TYR A 772 16.57 -31.81 -7.08
CA TYR A 772 15.19 -31.47 -6.71
C TYR A 772 14.33 -31.35 -7.95
N GLN A 773 13.46 -32.33 -8.14
CA GLN A 773 12.60 -32.41 -9.32
C GLN A 773 11.15 -32.24 -8.93
N LEU A 774 10.45 -31.37 -9.64
CA LEU A 774 9.03 -31.13 -9.51
C LEU A 774 8.48 -30.89 -10.92
N GLY A 775 7.49 -31.70 -11.34
CA GLY A 775 6.94 -31.58 -12.71
C GLY A 775 6.14 -30.30 -12.89
N TYR A 776 5.35 -29.94 -11.88
CA TYR A 776 4.49 -28.76 -11.89
C TYR A 776 4.13 -28.31 -10.48
N ILE A 777 3.63 -27.07 -10.37
CA ILE A 777 3.00 -26.52 -9.16
C ILE A 777 1.57 -26.14 -9.52
N GLU A 778 0.60 -26.60 -8.77
CA GLU A 778 -0.81 -26.23 -8.95
C GLU A 778 -1.22 -25.07 -8.02
N GLY A 779 -2.14 -24.27 -8.51
CA GLY A 779 -2.86 -23.29 -7.70
C GLY A 779 -3.85 -23.96 -6.74
N ASP A 780 -4.51 -23.14 -5.92
CA ASP A 780 -5.52 -23.60 -4.99
C ASP A 780 -6.66 -24.34 -5.72
N GLY A 781 -7.13 -25.42 -5.14
CA GLY A 781 -8.30 -26.16 -5.63
C GLY A 781 -9.59 -25.34 -5.45
N PHE A 782 -10.54 -25.53 -6.35
CA PHE A 782 -11.85 -24.91 -6.25
C PHE A 782 -12.66 -25.52 -5.10
N PRO A 783 -13.46 -24.70 -4.39
CA PRO A 783 -14.17 -25.16 -3.20
C PRO A 783 -15.30 -26.17 -3.52
N SER A 784 -15.72 -26.90 -2.50
CA SER A 784 -16.94 -27.74 -2.54
C SER A 784 -18.21 -26.89 -2.77
N PRO A 785 -19.30 -27.49 -3.31
CA PRO A 785 -19.45 -28.92 -3.67
C PRO A 785 -18.79 -29.28 -5.00
N GLY A 786 -18.39 -30.52 -5.14
CA GLY A 786 -17.89 -31.09 -6.39
C GLY A 786 -16.41 -30.87 -6.68
N ASN A 787 -15.68 -30.11 -5.84
CA ASN A 787 -14.23 -29.85 -5.90
C ASN A 787 -13.54 -30.26 -7.23
N PRO A 788 -13.68 -29.50 -8.31
CA PRO A 788 -13.21 -29.90 -9.64
C PRO A 788 -11.69 -29.84 -9.82
N GLY A 789 -10.90 -29.53 -8.78
CA GLY A 789 -9.45 -29.37 -8.82
C GLY A 789 -8.99 -27.93 -8.99
N SER A 790 -7.76 -27.71 -9.46
CA SER A 790 -7.18 -26.39 -9.72
C SER A 790 -7.40 -25.97 -11.18
N ALA A 791 -7.61 -24.67 -11.39
CA ALA A 791 -7.71 -24.06 -12.74
C ALA A 791 -6.36 -23.48 -13.21
N GLN A 792 -5.30 -23.58 -12.42
CA GLN A 792 -4.00 -22.99 -12.74
C GLN A 792 -2.86 -23.94 -12.41
N ARG A 793 -1.85 -23.96 -13.29
CA ARG A 793 -0.65 -24.77 -13.16
C ARG A 793 0.56 -23.99 -13.66
N LEU A 794 1.67 -24.11 -12.95
CA LEU A 794 2.97 -23.57 -13.34
C LEU A 794 3.93 -24.72 -13.67
N GLU A 795 4.55 -24.62 -14.84
CA GLU A 795 5.59 -25.51 -15.32
C GLU A 795 6.77 -24.68 -15.90
N ASP A 796 7.87 -25.33 -16.20
CA ASP A 796 9.02 -24.67 -16.81
C ASP A 796 8.63 -23.97 -18.14
N GLY A 797 8.97 -22.69 -18.24
CA GLY A 797 8.69 -21.85 -19.41
C GLY A 797 7.29 -21.23 -19.47
N ILE A 798 6.41 -21.55 -18.52
CA ILE A 798 5.02 -21.06 -18.50
C ILE A 798 4.92 -19.67 -17.88
N GLU A 799 3.98 -18.86 -18.40
CA GLU A 799 3.65 -17.55 -17.83
C GLU A 799 2.95 -17.69 -16.48
N ILE A 800 3.32 -16.82 -15.52
CA ILE A 800 2.64 -16.77 -14.23
C ILE A 800 1.17 -16.37 -14.44
N GLY A 801 0.27 -17.10 -13.76
CA GLY A 801 -1.17 -16.91 -13.87
C GLY A 801 -1.82 -17.58 -15.08
N SER A 802 -1.11 -18.50 -15.77
CA SER A 802 -1.69 -19.30 -16.85
C SER A 802 -2.76 -20.25 -16.31
N PHE A 803 -3.85 -20.35 -17.06
CA PHE A 803 -4.93 -21.30 -16.77
C PHE A 803 -4.64 -22.68 -17.36
N TYR A 804 -5.05 -23.71 -16.65
CA TYR A 804 -4.90 -25.12 -17.01
C TYR A 804 -6.23 -25.84 -16.77
N GLY A 805 -6.77 -26.46 -17.82
CA GLY A 805 -8.07 -27.11 -17.74
C GLY A 805 -8.50 -27.67 -19.09
N PHE A 806 -9.76 -27.92 -19.26
CA PHE A 806 -10.31 -28.52 -20.47
C PHE A 806 -10.71 -27.48 -21.50
N ARG A 807 -10.63 -27.84 -22.79
CA ARG A 807 -11.26 -27.05 -23.86
C ARG A 807 -12.69 -27.53 -24.05
N TYR A 808 -13.62 -26.57 -24.00
CA TYR A 808 -15.05 -26.83 -24.20
C TYR A 808 -15.36 -27.21 -25.66
N ALA A 809 -16.08 -28.31 -25.87
CA ALA A 809 -16.46 -28.83 -27.17
C ALA A 809 -17.98 -28.79 -27.45
N GLY A 810 -18.77 -28.23 -26.51
CA GLY A 810 -20.21 -28.20 -26.59
C GLY A 810 -20.87 -28.97 -25.45
N VAL A 811 -22.11 -29.40 -25.66
CA VAL A 811 -22.84 -30.26 -24.71
C VAL A 811 -23.46 -31.46 -25.48
N ASP A 812 -23.66 -32.56 -24.74
CA ASP A 812 -24.43 -33.68 -25.28
C ASP A 812 -25.95 -33.45 -25.22
N ASP A 813 -26.73 -34.40 -25.70
CA ASP A 813 -28.21 -34.34 -25.69
C ASP A 813 -28.81 -34.24 -24.28
N ALA A 814 -28.07 -34.65 -23.26
CA ALA A 814 -28.47 -34.55 -21.85
C ALA A 814 -27.99 -33.24 -21.20
N GLY A 815 -27.24 -32.39 -21.91
CA GLY A 815 -26.70 -31.13 -21.44
C GLY A 815 -25.41 -31.26 -20.63
N ASN A 816 -24.72 -32.42 -20.69
CA ASN A 816 -23.40 -32.56 -20.05
C ASN A 816 -22.34 -31.88 -20.91
N ILE A 817 -21.40 -31.21 -20.26
CA ILE A 817 -20.28 -30.58 -20.94
C ILE A 817 -19.41 -31.63 -21.62
N LEU A 818 -19.14 -31.40 -22.90
CA LEU A 818 -18.20 -32.17 -23.72
C LEU A 818 -16.89 -31.41 -23.79
N ILE A 819 -15.78 -32.11 -23.81
CA ILE A 819 -14.43 -31.63 -23.87
C ILE A 819 -13.67 -32.16 -25.09
N TRP A 820 -12.75 -31.38 -25.63
CA TRP A 820 -11.82 -31.85 -26.66
C TRP A 820 -10.75 -32.74 -26.03
N GLU A 821 -10.54 -33.96 -26.60
CA GLU A 821 -9.46 -34.83 -26.19
C GLU A 821 -8.10 -34.16 -26.45
N LYS A 822 -7.23 -34.15 -25.42
CA LYS A 822 -5.92 -33.49 -25.44
C LYS A 822 -5.98 -32.01 -25.88
N GLY A 823 -7.15 -31.37 -25.73
CA GLY A 823 -7.39 -29.98 -26.11
C GLY A 823 -7.37 -29.68 -27.59
N GLU A 824 -7.41 -30.70 -28.46
CA GLU A 824 -7.37 -30.57 -29.92
C GLU A 824 -8.65 -31.07 -30.60
N GLU A 825 -8.91 -30.64 -31.83
CA GLU A 825 -10.04 -31.04 -32.65
C GLU A 825 -9.81 -32.47 -33.22
N GLY A 826 -9.67 -33.46 -32.37
CA GLY A 826 -9.46 -34.85 -32.81
C GLY A 826 -10.51 -35.82 -32.33
N GLY A 827 -11.05 -35.58 -31.17
CA GLY A 827 -12.06 -36.34 -30.50
C GLY A 827 -12.81 -35.53 -29.47
N VAL A 828 -14.07 -35.87 -29.25
CA VAL A 828 -14.92 -35.23 -28.24
C VAL A 828 -15.34 -36.28 -27.24
N THR A 829 -15.11 -36.02 -25.97
CA THR A 829 -15.46 -36.96 -24.90
C THR A 829 -16.19 -36.27 -23.76
N LYS A 830 -16.81 -37.08 -22.90
CA LYS A 830 -17.34 -36.64 -21.61
C LYS A 830 -16.26 -36.79 -20.56
N LEU A 831 -16.39 -36.04 -19.48
CA LEU A 831 -15.56 -36.23 -18.30
C LEU A 831 -15.79 -37.63 -17.73
N GLY A 832 -14.78 -38.48 -17.77
CA GLY A 832 -14.83 -39.85 -17.26
C GLY A 832 -14.62 -39.93 -15.74
N ALA A 833 -14.75 -41.14 -15.20
CA ALA A 833 -14.54 -41.39 -13.76
C ALA A 833 -13.08 -41.17 -13.30
N ASP A 834 -12.13 -41.23 -14.25
CA ASP A 834 -10.70 -40.95 -14.04
C ASP A 834 -10.37 -39.44 -14.09
N GLY A 835 -11.36 -38.59 -14.35
CA GLY A 835 -11.22 -37.13 -14.45
C GLY A 835 -10.53 -36.66 -15.71
N ASN A 836 -10.22 -37.53 -16.68
CA ASN A 836 -9.61 -37.19 -17.98
C ASN A 836 -8.35 -36.28 -17.86
N GLU A 837 -7.49 -36.53 -16.88
CA GLU A 837 -6.33 -35.64 -16.61
C GLU A 837 -5.42 -35.41 -17.85
N GLN A 838 -5.33 -36.43 -18.74
CA GLN A 838 -4.57 -36.37 -20.00
C GLN A 838 -5.14 -35.41 -21.02
N ASP A 839 -6.40 -34.96 -20.85
CA ASP A 839 -7.11 -34.08 -21.77
C ASP A 839 -7.02 -32.60 -21.36
N LYS A 840 -6.48 -32.31 -20.16
CA LYS A 840 -6.23 -30.95 -19.71
C LYS A 840 -5.05 -30.32 -20.46
N VAL A 841 -5.20 -29.07 -20.81
CA VAL A 841 -4.19 -28.27 -21.53
C VAL A 841 -4.09 -26.87 -20.96
N TYR A 842 -3.04 -26.14 -21.32
CA TYR A 842 -2.98 -24.70 -21.07
C TYR A 842 -4.00 -23.97 -21.94
N LEU A 843 -4.90 -23.24 -21.27
CA LEU A 843 -5.93 -22.44 -21.90
C LEU A 843 -5.37 -21.07 -22.33
N ASP A 844 -6.05 -20.41 -23.28
CA ASP A 844 -5.59 -19.13 -23.81
C ASP A 844 -5.71 -17.98 -22.81
N GLY A 845 -4.60 -17.33 -22.53
CA GLY A 845 -4.51 -16.14 -21.69
C GLY A 845 -4.01 -16.42 -20.27
N THR A 846 -3.86 -15.37 -19.53
CA THR A 846 -3.37 -15.40 -18.13
C THR A 846 -4.27 -14.53 -17.27
N GLY A 847 -4.28 -14.78 -15.96
CA GLY A 847 -4.96 -13.94 -14.98
C GLY A 847 -4.23 -12.62 -14.66
N VAL A 848 -2.97 -12.47 -15.15
CA VAL A 848 -2.20 -11.23 -15.02
C VAL A 848 -2.51 -10.31 -16.19
N PRO A 849 -2.99 -9.07 -15.96
CA PRO A 849 -3.12 -8.07 -17.01
C PRO A 849 -1.77 -7.77 -17.66
N LYS A 850 -1.69 -7.84 -18.98
CA LYS A 850 -0.46 -7.50 -19.70
C LYS A 850 -0.30 -6.00 -19.88
N TRP A 851 -1.39 -5.26 -19.95
CA TRP A 851 -1.41 -3.82 -20.11
C TRP A 851 -2.17 -3.15 -19.00
N GLU A 852 -1.57 -2.10 -18.46
CA GLU A 852 -2.19 -1.19 -17.50
C GLU A 852 -2.15 0.22 -18.06
N LEU A 853 -3.29 0.89 -17.99
CA LEU A 853 -3.50 2.25 -18.48
C LEU A 853 -4.07 3.09 -17.36
N SER A 854 -3.55 4.29 -17.17
CA SER A 854 -4.25 5.33 -16.44
C SER A 854 -4.14 6.68 -17.14
N TRP A 855 -5.18 7.47 -17.05
CA TRP A 855 -5.29 8.76 -17.71
C TRP A 855 -6.00 9.76 -16.82
N GLY A 856 -5.26 10.76 -16.37
CA GLY A 856 -5.74 11.85 -15.54
C GLY A 856 -5.90 13.13 -16.34
N ASN A 857 -6.96 13.90 -16.04
CA ASN A 857 -7.24 15.18 -16.65
C ASN A 857 -7.65 16.15 -15.55
N THR A 858 -7.00 17.31 -15.49
CA THR A 858 -7.30 18.38 -14.54
C THR A 858 -7.57 19.67 -15.28
N PHE A 859 -8.75 20.23 -15.07
CA PHE A 859 -9.19 21.50 -15.61
C PHE A 859 -9.31 22.48 -14.46
N ARG A 860 -8.77 23.69 -14.60
CA ARG A 860 -8.96 24.77 -13.65
C ARG A 860 -9.56 25.95 -14.38
N TYR A 861 -10.59 26.52 -13.80
CA TYR A 861 -11.20 27.75 -14.29
C TYR A 861 -11.44 28.68 -13.12
N LYS A 862 -10.62 29.75 -13.03
CA LYS A 862 -10.60 30.68 -11.87
C LYS A 862 -10.43 29.90 -10.56
N ASP A 863 -11.43 29.98 -9.68
CA ASP A 863 -11.41 29.36 -8.35
C ASP A 863 -11.89 27.91 -8.35
N PHE A 864 -12.31 27.37 -9.51
CA PHE A 864 -12.82 26.00 -9.64
C PHE A 864 -11.79 25.07 -10.29
N ASP A 865 -11.74 23.83 -9.83
CA ASP A 865 -11.01 22.74 -10.46
C ASP A 865 -11.89 21.52 -10.67
N LEU A 866 -11.71 20.85 -11.79
CA LEU A 866 -12.35 19.59 -12.15
C LEU A 866 -11.26 18.58 -12.50
N SER A 867 -11.23 17.44 -11.79
CA SER A 867 -10.34 16.33 -12.09
C SER A 867 -11.12 15.08 -12.50
N LEU A 868 -10.68 14.44 -13.59
CA LEU A 868 -11.20 13.18 -14.09
C LEU A 868 -10.07 12.17 -14.16
N PHE A 869 -10.27 10.97 -13.61
CA PHE A 869 -9.25 9.94 -13.63
C PHE A 869 -9.82 8.62 -14.16
N PHE A 870 -9.21 8.13 -15.24
CA PHE A 870 -9.53 6.86 -15.88
C PHE A 870 -8.46 5.84 -15.59
N ARG A 871 -8.89 4.58 -15.42
CA ARG A 871 -8.01 3.43 -15.22
C ARG A 871 -8.52 2.21 -15.98
N GLY A 872 -7.61 1.43 -16.55
CA GLY A 872 -7.96 0.21 -17.28
C GLY A 872 -6.88 -0.85 -17.21
N ARG A 873 -7.30 -2.12 -17.30
CA ARG A 873 -6.45 -3.29 -17.40
C ARG A 873 -6.89 -4.13 -18.58
N PHE A 874 -5.93 -4.60 -19.38
CA PHE A 874 -6.23 -5.25 -20.65
C PHE A 874 -5.37 -6.47 -20.89
N ARG A 875 -5.85 -7.37 -21.77
CA ARG A 875 -5.23 -8.63 -22.17
C ARG A 875 -4.99 -9.57 -20.99
N TYR A 876 -6.06 -9.82 -20.25
CA TYR A 876 -6.10 -10.87 -19.23
C TYR A 876 -7.46 -11.56 -19.21
N LYS A 877 -7.48 -12.71 -18.58
CA LYS A 877 -8.66 -13.56 -18.44
C LYS A 877 -9.02 -13.75 -16.97
N VAL A 878 -10.28 -14.09 -16.74
CA VAL A 878 -10.82 -14.42 -15.43
C VAL A 878 -11.60 -15.71 -15.52
N MET A 879 -11.24 -16.69 -14.69
CA MET A 879 -12.07 -17.89 -14.48
C MET A 879 -13.23 -17.49 -13.56
N ASN A 880 -14.44 -17.43 -14.11
CA ASN A 880 -15.60 -16.95 -13.39
C ASN A 880 -16.25 -18.07 -12.57
N GLN A 881 -15.89 -18.15 -11.28
CA GLN A 881 -16.47 -19.15 -10.38
C GLN A 881 -17.96 -18.91 -10.13
N TYR A 882 -18.45 -17.68 -10.13
CA TYR A 882 -19.88 -17.40 -9.98
C TYR A 882 -20.68 -18.10 -11.06
N GLU A 883 -20.32 -17.91 -12.33
CA GLU A 883 -21.00 -18.57 -13.46
C GLU A 883 -20.87 -20.09 -13.39
N MET A 884 -19.69 -20.61 -13.03
CA MET A 884 -19.45 -22.04 -12.97
C MET A 884 -20.25 -22.74 -11.86
N TYR A 885 -20.51 -22.06 -10.74
CA TYR A 885 -21.19 -22.64 -9.57
C TYR A 885 -22.70 -22.29 -9.53
N TYR A 886 -23.08 -21.07 -9.87
CA TYR A 886 -24.44 -20.58 -9.73
C TYR A 886 -25.11 -20.26 -11.07
N GLY A 887 -24.37 -20.15 -12.15
CA GLY A 887 -24.90 -20.00 -13.51
C GLY A 887 -25.26 -21.32 -14.21
N LEU A 888 -25.40 -22.44 -13.46
CA LEU A 888 -25.78 -23.76 -13.97
C LEU A 888 -26.96 -24.34 -13.19
N GLN A 889 -27.78 -25.17 -13.86
CA GLN A 889 -28.99 -25.78 -13.29
C GLN A 889 -28.73 -27.03 -12.43
N VAL A 890 -27.51 -27.34 -12.07
CA VAL A 890 -27.06 -28.65 -11.56
C VAL A 890 -27.56 -28.98 -10.16
N VAL A 891 -27.74 -28.01 -9.27
CA VAL A 891 -28.17 -28.25 -7.88
C VAL A 891 -29.63 -27.93 -7.75
N SER A 892 -30.43 -28.94 -7.36
CA SER A 892 -31.86 -28.79 -7.13
C SER A 892 -32.14 -27.99 -5.86
N GLY A 893 -33.08 -27.04 -5.90
CA GLY A 893 -33.56 -26.29 -4.74
C GLY A 893 -32.71 -25.08 -4.35
N ASP A 894 -31.46 -24.94 -4.82
CA ASP A 894 -30.66 -23.74 -4.61
C ASP A 894 -31.08 -22.64 -5.59
N ASN A 895 -30.99 -21.35 -5.15
CA ASN A 895 -31.14 -20.21 -6.04
C ASN A 895 -29.97 -20.14 -7.05
N LYS A 896 -30.19 -19.47 -8.17
CA LYS A 896 -29.28 -19.40 -9.33
C LYS A 896 -29.11 -17.96 -9.80
N LEU A 897 -28.04 -17.75 -10.58
CA LEU A 897 -27.94 -16.57 -11.44
C LEU A 897 -28.98 -16.70 -12.59
N SER A 898 -29.46 -15.58 -13.08
CA SER A 898 -30.36 -15.53 -14.25
C SER A 898 -29.76 -16.22 -15.47
N SER A 899 -28.42 -16.14 -15.64
CA SER A 899 -27.66 -16.80 -16.71
C SER A 899 -27.86 -18.32 -16.78
N ALA A 900 -28.19 -19.00 -15.65
CA ALA A 900 -28.47 -20.43 -15.63
C ALA A 900 -29.67 -20.84 -16.52
N TYR A 901 -30.60 -19.91 -16.77
CA TYR A 901 -31.82 -20.12 -17.58
C TYR A 901 -31.82 -19.30 -18.88
N GLU A 902 -30.76 -18.53 -19.12
CA GLU A 902 -30.52 -17.71 -20.30
C GLU A 902 -29.35 -18.26 -21.10
N GLU A 903 -28.15 -17.70 -20.94
CA GLU A 903 -26.99 -18.05 -21.76
C GLU A 903 -26.51 -19.50 -21.52
N ASN A 904 -26.60 -19.99 -20.28
CA ASN A 904 -26.16 -21.32 -19.86
C ASN A 904 -27.30 -22.37 -19.84
N ALA A 905 -28.53 -22.04 -20.34
CA ALA A 905 -29.70 -22.93 -20.27
C ALA A 905 -29.47 -24.30 -20.91
N HIS A 906 -28.52 -24.38 -21.85
CA HIS A 906 -28.15 -25.61 -22.54
C HIS A 906 -27.26 -26.56 -21.72
N ILE A 907 -26.62 -26.03 -20.64
CA ILE A 907 -25.74 -26.81 -19.75
C ILE A 907 -26.55 -27.32 -18.55
N LYS A 908 -26.77 -28.63 -18.48
CA LYS A 908 -27.55 -29.30 -17.42
C LYS A 908 -26.69 -30.27 -16.60
N GLY A 909 -25.50 -30.59 -17.10
CA GLY A 909 -24.56 -31.47 -16.44
C GLY A 909 -23.67 -30.78 -15.40
N PRO A 910 -22.79 -31.52 -14.70
CA PRO A 910 -21.94 -31.01 -13.66
C PRO A 910 -20.95 -29.97 -14.21
N LYS A 911 -20.52 -29.04 -13.32
CA LYS A 911 -19.50 -28.06 -13.63
C LYS A 911 -18.15 -28.67 -13.95
N VAL A 912 -17.44 -28.09 -14.91
CA VAL A 912 -16.12 -28.50 -15.38
C VAL A 912 -15.23 -27.26 -15.50
N ILE A 913 -13.98 -27.35 -15.04
CA ILE A 913 -12.99 -26.27 -15.27
C ILE A 913 -12.57 -26.30 -16.74
N CYS A 914 -13.21 -25.44 -17.54
CA CYS A 914 -12.97 -25.32 -18.97
C CYS A 914 -12.97 -23.85 -19.42
N ASP A 915 -12.53 -23.62 -20.63
CA ASP A 915 -12.45 -22.28 -21.23
C ASP A 915 -13.81 -21.61 -21.49
N TYR A 916 -14.93 -22.35 -21.39
CA TYR A 916 -16.27 -21.75 -21.40
C TYR A 916 -16.48 -20.72 -20.30
N PHE A 917 -15.95 -21.01 -19.08
CA PHE A 917 -16.02 -20.08 -17.94
C PHE A 917 -14.83 -19.13 -17.85
N LEU A 918 -13.89 -19.20 -18.83
CA LEU A 918 -12.71 -18.34 -18.89
C LEU A 918 -13.02 -17.05 -19.65
N GLN A 919 -13.48 -16.06 -18.96
CA GLN A 919 -13.98 -14.80 -19.51
C GLN A 919 -12.91 -13.75 -19.74
N ASN A 920 -13.23 -12.75 -20.54
CA ASN A 920 -12.37 -11.58 -20.76
C ASN A 920 -12.47 -10.62 -19.58
N GLY A 921 -11.36 -10.41 -18.85
CA GLY A 921 -11.28 -9.52 -17.69
C GLY A 921 -11.04 -8.04 -18.04
N ASN A 922 -10.89 -7.68 -19.32
CA ASN A 922 -10.57 -6.30 -19.72
C ASN A 922 -11.61 -5.30 -19.20
N TYR A 923 -11.14 -4.16 -18.72
CA TYR A 923 -12.02 -3.06 -18.33
C TYR A 923 -11.38 -1.69 -18.56
N LEU A 924 -12.22 -0.68 -18.71
CA LEU A 924 -11.90 0.74 -18.58
C LEU A 924 -12.90 1.37 -17.61
N ARG A 925 -12.41 2.03 -16.59
CA ARG A 925 -13.20 2.65 -15.52
C ARG A 925 -12.95 4.16 -15.47
N LEU A 926 -14.00 4.94 -15.33
CA LEU A 926 -13.90 6.29 -14.79
C LEU A 926 -13.87 6.14 -13.25
N ASP A 927 -12.67 6.17 -12.71
CA ASP A 927 -12.39 5.79 -11.33
C ASP A 927 -12.68 6.91 -10.34
N ASN A 928 -12.44 8.18 -10.76
CA ASN A 928 -12.61 9.34 -9.90
C ASN A 928 -13.04 10.58 -10.70
N ILE A 929 -14.03 11.31 -10.16
CA ILE A 929 -14.39 12.67 -10.56
C ILE A 929 -14.32 13.55 -9.32
N THR A 930 -13.56 14.63 -9.34
CA THR A 930 -13.52 15.61 -8.26
C THR A 930 -13.78 16.99 -8.79
N LEU A 931 -14.71 17.70 -8.16
CA LEU A 931 -14.97 19.14 -8.36
C LEU A 931 -14.56 19.87 -7.09
N GLY A 932 -13.63 20.80 -7.22
CA GLY A 932 -13.12 21.63 -6.14
C GLY A 932 -13.45 23.12 -6.35
N TRP A 933 -13.56 23.86 -5.24
CA TRP A 933 -13.72 25.30 -5.20
C TRP A 933 -12.79 25.89 -4.13
N THR A 934 -11.89 26.76 -4.55
CA THR A 934 -10.90 27.41 -3.69
C THR A 934 -11.04 28.95 -3.85
N PRO A 935 -12.01 29.57 -3.12
CA PRO A 935 -12.27 31.01 -3.24
C PRO A 935 -11.11 31.84 -2.70
N LYS A 936 -10.85 32.99 -3.35
CA LYS A 936 -9.97 34.01 -2.83
C LYS A 936 -10.67 34.73 -1.66
N LEU A 937 -10.25 34.44 -0.43
CA LEU A 937 -10.84 35.01 0.78
C LEU A 937 -10.08 36.27 1.21
N ASN A 938 -10.81 37.33 1.43
CA ASN A 938 -10.25 38.58 1.97
C ASN A 938 -10.47 38.65 3.49
N THR A 939 -9.94 37.66 4.24
CA THR A 939 -10.07 37.60 5.71
C THR A 939 -8.69 37.52 6.35
N LYS A 940 -8.58 38.06 7.58
CA LYS A 940 -7.33 37.98 8.38
C LYS A 940 -7.17 36.66 9.10
N TRP A 941 -8.22 35.81 9.16
CA TRP A 941 -8.28 34.61 9.98
C TRP A 941 -8.11 33.33 9.16
N ILE A 942 -8.55 33.30 7.91
CA ILE A 942 -8.48 32.13 7.05
C ILE A 942 -7.59 32.47 5.87
N SER A 943 -6.46 31.80 5.78
CA SER A 943 -5.49 31.98 4.69
C SER A 943 -5.83 31.14 3.46
N ASN A 944 -6.48 29.96 3.65
CA ASN A 944 -6.94 29.11 2.56
C ASN A 944 -8.22 28.37 2.95
N LEU A 945 -9.16 28.31 2.00
CA LEU A 945 -10.36 27.48 2.10
C LEU A 945 -10.52 26.71 0.79
N ARG A 946 -10.68 25.40 0.88
CA ARG A 946 -11.06 24.56 -0.25
C ARG A 946 -12.25 23.70 0.15
N VAL A 947 -13.27 23.68 -0.71
CA VAL A 947 -14.42 22.75 -0.60
C VAL A 947 -14.42 21.87 -1.83
N TYR A 948 -14.65 20.57 -1.67
CA TYR A 948 -14.68 19.65 -2.81
C TYR A 948 -15.72 18.56 -2.67
N GLY A 949 -16.20 18.07 -3.82
CA GLY A 949 -17.01 16.86 -3.93
C GLY A 949 -16.31 15.86 -4.82
N THR A 950 -16.31 14.58 -4.42
CA THR A 950 -15.68 13.48 -5.18
C THR A 950 -16.65 12.33 -5.35
N LEU A 951 -16.73 11.79 -6.55
CA LEU A 951 -17.43 10.54 -6.86
C LEU A 951 -16.39 9.52 -7.35
N LYS A 952 -16.30 8.37 -6.67
CA LYS A 952 -15.43 7.25 -7.05
C LYS A 952 -16.21 6.10 -7.66
N ASN A 953 -15.54 5.30 -8.49
CA ASN A 953 -16.11 4.15 -9.19
C ASN A 953 -17.37 4.53 -9.97
N VAL A 954 -17.25 5.57 -10.83
CA VAL A 954 -18.40 6.21 -11.52
C VAL A 954 -19.08 5.25 -12.46
N PHE A 955 -18.30 4.61 -13.35
CA PHE A 955 -18.74 3.52 -14.21
C PHE A 955 -17.55 2.65 -14.67
N THR A 956 -17.84 1.41 -15.01
CA THR A 956 -16.88 0.42 -15.55
C THR A 956 -17.40 -0.12 -16.86
N LEU A 957 -16.59 0.00 -17.92
CA LEU A 957 -16.85 -0.63 -19.23
C LEU A 957 -16.11 -1.96 -19.25
N THR A 958 -16.84 -3.07 -19.29
CA THR A 958 -16.30 -4.44 -19.30
C THR A 958 -17.25 -5.40 -20.03
N LYS A 959 -16.71 -6.55 -20.45
CA LYS A 959 -17.47 -7.70 -20.93
C LYS A 959 -17.48 -8.87 -19.93
N TYR A 960 -16.90 -8.66 -18.75
CA TYR A 960 -16.92 -9.66 -17.68
C TYR A 960 -18.32 -9.71 -17.07
N SER A 961 -18.93 -10.90 -17.00
CA SER A 961 -20.29 -11.10 -16.49
C SER A 961 -20.35 -11.29 -14.97
N GLY A 962 -19.20 -11.46 -14.28
CA GLY A 962 -19.17 -11.50 -12.82
C GLY A 962 -19.43 -10.14 -12.19
N VAL A 963 -19.39 -10.06 -10.85
CA VAL A 963 -19.77 -8.87 -10.09
C VAL A 963 -19.01 -7.62 -10.54
N ASP A 964 -17.67 -7.68 -10.57
CA ASP A 964 -16.81 -6.57 -11.02
C ASP A 964 -15.40 -7.14 -11.32
N PRO A 965 -14.75 -6.81 -12.45
CA PRO A 965 -13.42 -7.31 -12.75
C PRO A 965 -12.35 -6.85 -11.75
N THR A 966 -12.59 -5.80 -10.96
CA THR A 966 -11.65 -5.32 -9.93
C THR A 966 -11.76 -6.07 -8.59
N THR A 967 -12.76 -6.92 -8.41
CA THR A 967 -12.85 -7.85 -7.27
C THR A 967 -12.00 -9.10 -7.47
N VAL A 968 -11.34 -9.21 -8.61
CA VAL A 968 -10.48 -10.34 -8.97
C VAL A 968 -9.04 -9.98 -8.69
N THR A 969 -8.33 -10.85 -7.97
CA THR A 969 -6.88 -10.71 -7.74
C THR A 969 -6.13 -10.79 -9.06
N THR A 970 -5.31 -9.77 -9.36
CA THR A 970 -4.49 -9.70 -10.58
C THR A 970 -2.99 -9.75 -10.29
N THR A 971 -2.62 -9.99 -9.03
CA THR A 971 -1.25 -10.05 -8.52
C THR A 971 -0.96 -11.42 -7.92
N GLY A 972 0.32 -11.70 -7.63
CA GLY A 972 0.76 -12.99 -7.08
C GLY A 972 0.99 -14.05 -8.15
N LEU A 973 0.98 -15.31 -7.73
CA LEU A 973 1.24 -16.47 -8.61
C LEU A 973 -0.04 -17.02 -9.24
N TRP A 974 -1.17 -16.86 -8.58
CA TRP A 974 -2.47 -17.45 -8.92
C TRP A 974 -3.57 -16.38 -9.14
N PRO A 975 -3.34 -15.39 -10.02
CA PRO A 975 -4.31 -14.34 -10.30
C PRO A 975 -5.40 -14.79 -11.26
N GLY A 976 -6.50 -14.04 -11.33
CA GLY A 976 -7.53 -14.24 -12.35
C GLY A 976 -8.61 -15.26 -11.97
N ILE A 977 -8.74 -15.60 -10.69
CA ILE A 977 -9.87 -16.39 -10.21
C ILE A 977 -10.94 -15.46 -9.65
N GLY A 978 -12.10 -15.41 -10.30
CA GLY A 978 -13.27 -14.68 -9.82
C GLY A 978 -13.97 -15.47 -8.73
N GLY A 979 -13.59 -15.21 -7.47
CA GLY A 979 -14.09 -15.94 -6.29
C GLY A 979 -15.58 -15.74 -6.02
N MET A 980 -16.14 -16.59 -5.16
CA MET A 980 -17.55 -16.56 -4.75
C MET A 980 -17.77 -15.73 -3.47
N GLU A 981 -16.77 -15.65 -2.60
CA GLU A 981 -16.80 -14.89 -1.36
C GLU A 981 -16.29 -13.47 -1.61
N VAL A 982 -17.13 -12.64 -2.20
CA VAL A 982 -16.76 -11.29 -2.67
C VAL A 982 -17.51 -10.25 -1.88
N TYR A 983 -16.77 -9.31 -1.25
CA TYR A 983 -17.36 -8.13 -0.65
C TYR A 983 -17.93 -7.19 -1.73
N PRO A 984 -19.11 -6.57 -1.52
CA PRO A 984 -19.73 -5.69 -2.51
C PRO A 984 -18.80 -4.55 -2.96
N THR A 985 -18.83 -4.23 -4.24
CA THR A 985 -18.13 -3.05 -4.75
C THR A 985 -18.92 -1.79 -4.47
N ALA A 986 -18.24 -0.74 -4.03
CA ALA A 986 -18.85 0.54 -3.71
C ALA A 986 -18.63 1.59 -4.81
N ARG A 987 -19.66 2.41 -5.02
CA ARG A 987 -19.55 3.76 -5.57
C ARG A 987 -19.56 4.73 -4.39
N ASN A 988 -18.48 5.49 -4.20
CA ASN A 988 -18.32 6.37 -3.04
C ASN A 988 -18.56 7.82 -3.41
N LEU A 989 -19.39 8.51 -2.62
CA LEU A 989 -19.62 9.94 -2.68
C LEU A 989 -19.01 10.60 -1.45
N THR A 990 -18.07 11.51 -1.66
CA THR A 990 -17.35 12.24 -0.60
C THR A 990 -17.56 13.74 -0.74
N PHE A 991 -17.81 14.44 0.38
CA PHE A 991 -17.75 15.89 0.48
C PHE A 991 -16.71 16.31 1.52
N GLY A 992 -15.78 17.16 1.13
CA GLY A 992 -14.68 17.54 2.00
C GLY A 992 -14.43 19.03 2.05
N VAL A 993 -13.77 19.46 3.13
CA VAL A 993 -13.35 20.85 3.37
C VAL A 993 -11.94 20.86 3.94
N GLN A 994 -11.14 21.78 3.45
CA GLN A 994 -9.81 22.08 3.96
C GLN A 994 -9.74 23.57 4.32
N ILE A 995 -9.31 23.89 5.54
CA ILE A 995 -9.21 25.25 6.05
C ILE A 995 -7.82 25.43 6.66
N THR A 996 -7.14 26.51 6.29
CA THR A 996 -5.87 26.92 6.91
C THR A 996 -6.04 28.31 7.53
N TYR A 997 -5.67 28.40 8.81
CA TYR A 997 -5.73 29.62 9.63
C TYR A 997 -4.37 30.27 9.75
#